data_299c0393a564d16a1511aff78c8f4b5a
#
_entry.id   299c0393a564d16a1511aff78c8f4b5a
#
_cell.length_a   1.000
_cell.length_b   1.000
_cell.length_c   1.000
_cell.angle_alpha   90.00
_cell.angle_beta   90.00
_cell.angle_gamma   90.00
#
_symmetry.space_group_name_H-M   'P 1'
#
loop_
_entity.id
_entity.type
_entity.pdbx_description
1 polymer ?
#
loop_
_entity_poly.entity_id
_entity_poly.type
_entity_poly.pdbx_seq_one_letter_code
_entity_poly.pdbx_strand_id
1 'polypeptide(L)'
;MYRTFLFANPPNSVRAFLLVVMTTTLGLCLSVAQAQEKKPRQNQAPPDPDDVVRVNTELVQTDVMVFDKKGHFVDGLQRDQFQLYVDEKPESISFFESVIAGSSSERESLRKASGETPSASPDPSSSAAIDQVQGRTVMFFVDDMHLAPGNLLRTRKSLLYFIDNIMGENDQVAITSASGQIGFLQQLTGNRAVLRAAVERLSAVAPRGRDYQQPPISEYQAYLIVERHDRVGGIGPVGETKRPIATLFDYFVDQTMKANNLPNSIATQLVEQRTRMIVQQADAAVKVALSSLIALMRGAAKLPGRKLAFFISDGFVSNFTGSDVTATLRRAIDGAGIAGVVIYSIDARGLTVDSYLDASNGGGFDPTGVFMSRATGELSFTQEGMNALASDTGGRTLFNSNSMTDGMEKALDETSRYYLLAWRPNTAQQHASPKVRIEIAGHPDWKVHFRRGHFAQRGDQSSTKRGPATMPTNAEELSATDTSITDQEVPTSLFLGHKQIRGGGMQLTAAIQVFGQISSDSGKETADVFGAVFDSGGKAVGSFKERTNLSRAASAEQPAIANVNYELKVAPGLYQVSIIARDNRTQRLGHAMDWIEIPKLNADLSLSSIYLGEVPATIDATGPNATQIGINASRRFARTSRLRFTSYIYGATRGATPPDIGVKVEILRGNQIVSAPPEQKLATNKSGDASIIPYSGEFAVTSLPVGRYVLKITAVDHVTNATASQQVKFTVY
;
A
#
# COMPACT_ATOMS: atom_id res chain seq x y z
N MET A 1 36.22 29.87 38.91
CA MET A 1 37.51 29.86 38.17
C MET A 1 37.16 30.01 36.67
N TYR A 2 37.15 31.27 36.21
CA TYR A 2 36.95 31.58 34.79
C TYR A 2 38.31 31.60 34.10
N ARG A 3 38.47 30.82 33.04
CA ARG A 3 39.61 30.92 32.11
C ARG A 3 39.15 31.60 30.84
N THR A 4 39.56 32.83 30.64
CA THR A 4 39.44 33.63 29.43
C THR A 4 40.41 33.10 28.38
N PHE A 5 39.95 32.71 27.21
CA PHE A 5 40.80 32.45 26.03
C PHE A 5 40.97 33.73 25.24
N LEU A 6 42.20 34.23 25.23
CA LEU A 6 42.69 35.34 24.37
C LEU A 6 42.89 34.79 22.93
N PHE A 7 42.26 35.44 21.96
CA PHE A 7 42.55 35.24 20.55
C PHE A 7 43.88 35.90 20.20
N ALA A 8 44.88 35.11 19.83
CA ALA A 8 46.14 35.60 19.32
C ALA A 8 46.00 35.93 17.82
N ASN A 9 46.46 37.15 17.42
CA ASN A 9 46.55 37.58 16.03
C ASN A 9 47.56 36.71 15.25
N PRO A 10 47.26 36.26 14.02
CA PRO A 10 48.21 35.51 13.20
C PRO A 10 49.35 36.45 12.70
N PRO A 11 50.55 35.88 12.49
CA PRO A 11 51.73 36.64 12.07
C PRO A 11 51.62 37.16 10.63
N ASN A 12 52.25 38.31 10.38
CA ASN A 12 52.18 39.08 9.12
C ASN A 12 52.52 38.32 7.83
N SER A 13 53.18 37.16 7.92
CA SER A 13 53.52 36.28 6.78
C SER A 13 52.29 35.62 6.10
N VAL A 14 51.20 35.37 6.84
CA VAL A 14 49.97 34.77 6.29
C VAL A 14 49.13 35.81 5.54
N ARG A 15 49.22 37.08 5.92
CA ARG A 15 48.53 38.17 5.19
C ARG A 15 49.15 38.47 3.84
N ALA A 16 50.48 38.34 3.71
CA ALA A 16 51.18 38.51 2.44
C ALA A 16 50.88 37.39 1.44
N PHE A 17 50.73 36.14 1.92
CA PHE A 17 50.42 34.99 1.07
C PHE A 17 49.00 35.05 0.52
N LEU A 18 48.02 35.48 1.32
CA LEU A 18 46.62 35.64 0.89
C LEU A 18 46.45 36.77 -0.13
N LEU A 19 47.22 37.84 -0.04
CA LEU A 19 47.20 38.96 -0.99
C LEU A 19 47.81 38.57 -2.34
N VAL A 20 48.86 37.76 -2.36
CA VAL A 20 49.50 37.26 -3.59
C VAL A 20 48.61 36.26 -4.32
N VAL A 21 47.89 35.37 -3.60
CA VAL A 21 46.96 34.42 -4.21
C VAL A 21 45.73 35.14 -4.78
N MET A 22 45.26 36.21 -4.15
CA MET A 22 44.11 36.97 -4.62
C MET A 22 44.43 37.83 -5.86
N THR A 23 45.67 38.34 -6.00
CA THR A 23 46.08 39.07 -7.19
C THR A 23 46.44 38.20 -8.38
N THR A 24 46.89 36.95 -8.16
CA THR A 24 47.15 35.98 -9.24
C THR A 24 45.88 35.40 -9.80
N THR A 25 44.82 35.17 -8.99
CA THR A 25 43.50 34.72 -9.48
C THR A 25 42.75 35.82 -10.24
N LEU A 26 42.92 37.08 -9.89
CA LEU A 26 42.30 38.21 -10.62
C LEU A 26 43.00 38.45 -11.97
N GLY A 27 44.33 38.21 -12.05
CA GLY A 27 45.13 38.32 -13.29
C GLY A 27 44.77 37.20 -14.31
N LEU A 28 44.41 36.01 -13.85
CA LEU A 28 44.04 34.90 -14.73
C LEU A 28 42.64 35.06 -15.32
N CYS A 29 41.72 35.73 -14.64
CA CYS A 29 40.37 36.00 -15.15
C CYS A 29 40.34 37.13 -16.22
N LEU A 30 41.32 38.01 -16.26
CA LEU A 30 41.40 39.11 -17.25
C LEU A 30 42.08 38.70 -18.58
N SER A 31 42.82 37.57 -18.61
CA SER A 31 43.49 37.09 -19.82
C SER A 31 42.66 36.13 -20.69
N VAL A 32 41.48 35.70 -20.23
CA VAL A 32 40.57 34.82 -21.01
C VAL A 32 39.52 35.63 -21.81
N ALA A 33 39.43 36.94 -21.60
CA ALA A 33 38.41 37.79 -22.22
C ALA A 33 38.79 38.41 -23.60
N GLN A 34 39.97 38.08 -24.19
CA GLN A 34 40.43 38.72 -25.44
C GLN A 34 40.70 37.79 -26.62
N ALA A 35 40.16 36.58 -26.61
CA ALA A 35 40.26 35.66 -27.76
C ALA A 35 38.89 35.14 -28.19
N GLN A 36 37.97 36.02 -28.58
CA GLN A 36 36.82 35.68 -29.41
C GLN A 36 36.95 36.31 -30.79
N GLU A 37 37.60 35.59 -31.68
CA GLU A 37 37.53 35.87 -33.12
C GLU A 37 36.08 35.75 -33.61
N LYS A 38 35.63 36.82 -34.28
CA LYS A 38 34.35 36.84 -35.03
C LYS A 38 34.36 35.80 -36.12
N LYS A 39 33.61 34.70 -35.96
CA LYS A 39 33.21 33.83 -37.06
C LYS A 39 32.24 34.57 -37.98
N PRO A 40 32.36 34.39 -39.31
CA PRO A 40 31.45 35.02 -40.29
C PRO A 40 30.02 34.51 -40.07
N ARG A 41 29.04 35.40 -40.21
CA ARG A 41 27.61 35.09 -40.21
C ARG A 41 27.33 34.08 -41.34
N GLN A 42 27.05 32.83 -40.98
CA GLN A 42 26.34 31.91 -41.87
C GLN A 42 24.92 32.45 -42.04
N ASN A 43 24.50 32.55 -43.30
CA ASN A 43 23.12 32.83 -43.68
C ASN A 43 22.18 31.86 -42.94
N GLN A 44 21.31 32.42 -42.13
CA GLN A 44 20.16 31.69 -41.62
C GLN A 44 19.29 31.32 -42.81
N ALA A 45 19.13 30.01 -43.03
CA ALA A 45 18.08 29.51 -43.86
C ALA A 45 16.72 29.99 -43.31
N PRO A 46 15.71 30.24 -44.13
CA PRO A 46 14.39 30.61 -43.65
C PRO A 46 13.85 29.48 -42.75
N PRO A 47 13.14 29.81 -41.66
CA PRO A 47 12.60 28.81 -40.74
C PRO A 47 11.72 27.85 -41.53
N ASP A 48 11.95 26.57 -41.32
CA ASP A 48 11.15 25.46 -41.81
C ASP A 48 9.71 25.67 -41.31
N PRO A 49 8.68 25.64 -42.18
CA PRO A 49 7.30 25.89 -41.78
C PRO A 49 6.71 24.85 -40.83
N ASP A 50 7.49 23.83 -40.42
CA ASP A 50 7.07 22.75 -39.56
C ASP A 50 7.66 22.81 -38.11
N ASP A 51 8.24 23.95 -37.72
CA ASP A 51 8.63 24.15 -36.30
C ASP A 51 7.36 24.46 -35.45
N VAL A 52 6.49 23.47 -35.36
CA VAL A 52 5.36 23.48 -34.44
C VAL A 52 5.91 23.42 -33.03
N VAL A 53 6.01 24.57 -32.38
CA VAL A 53 6.25 24.65 -30.93
C VAL A 53 5.07 23.91 -30.27
N ARG A 54 5.24 22.64 -29.95
CA ARG A 54 4.30 21.88 -29.16
C ARG A 54 4.38 22.42 -27.74
N VAL A 55 3.53 23.39 -27.44
CA VAL A 55 3.25 23.80 -26.06
C VAL A 55 2.47 22.67 -25.42
N ASN A 56 3.17 21.75 -24.77
CA ASN A 56 2.56 20.75 -23.91
C ASN A 56 1.97 21.48 -22.69
N THR A 57 0.72 21.90 -22.80
CA THR A 57 -0.02 22.42 -21.66
C THR A 57 -0.57 21.22 -20.90
N GLU A 58 0.11 20.82 -19.83
CA GLU A 58 -0.36 19.75 -18.96
C GLU A 58 -1.74 20.12 -18.36
N LEU A 59 -2.66 19.14 -18.42
CA LEU A 59 -3.99 19.27 -17.84
C LEU A 59 -3.93 18.99 -16.34
N VAL A 60 -4.58 19.82 -15.55
CA VAL A 60 -4.85 19.57 -14.12
C VAL A 60 -6.04 18.64 -14.02
N GLN A 61 -5.91 17.56 -13.25
CA GLN A 61 -6.96 16.56 -13.07
C GLN A 61 -7.53 16.55 -11.67
N THR A 62 -8.81 16.30 -11.54
CA THR A 62 -9.45 15.98 -10.25
C THR A 62 -10.55 14.93 -10.44
N ASP A 63 -10.70 14.09 -9.45
CA ASP A 63 -11.79 13.14 -9.31
C ASP A 63 -12.89 13.75 -8.45
N VAL A 64 -14.13 13.68 -8.92
CA VAL A 64 -15.29 14.30 -8.32
C VAL A 64 -16.37 13.26 -8.05
N MET A 65 -16.88 13.23 -6.83
CA MET A 65 -18.05 12.45 -6.45
C MET A 65 -19.19 13.39 -6.10
N VAL A 66 -20.36 13.10 -6.63
CA VAL A 66 -21.57 13.88 -6.39
C VAL A 66 -22.59 13.02 -5.67
N PHE A 67 -23.11 13.51 -4.55
CA PHE A 67 -24.12 12.80 -3.74
C PHE A 67 -25.38 13.63 -3.61
N ASP A 68 -26.53 12.97 -3.68
CA ASP A 68 -27.84 13.58 -3.40
C ASP A 68 -28.02 13.91 -1.90
N LYS A 69 -29.15 14.49 -1.54
CA LYS A 69 -29.51 14.80 -0.13
C LYS A 69 -29.53 13.57 0.76
N LYS A 70 -29.77 12.37 0.19
CA LYS A 70 -29.83 11.10 0.92
C LYS A 70 -28.45 10.45 1.04
N GLY A 71 -27.44 11.00 0.35
CA GLY A 71 -26.08 10.48 0.35
C GLY A 71 -25.85 9.36 -0.66
N HIS A 72 -26.71 9.19 -1.66
CA HIS A 72 -26.46 8.27 -2.77
C HIS A 72 -25.65 8.96 -3.86
N PHE A 73 -24.72 8.22 -4.48
CA PHE A 73 -23.99 8.73 -5.62
C PHE A 73 -24.93 9.03 -6.78
N VAL A 74 -24.79 10.20 -7.38
CA VAL A 74 -25.57 10.64 -8.53
C VAL A 74 -24.85 10.23 -9.79
N ASP A 75 -25.40 9.25 -10.49
CA ASP A 75 -24.85 8.73 -11.76
C ASP A 75 -25.46 9.47 -12.96
N GLY A 76 -24.79 9.39 -14.13
CA GLY A 76 -25.30 9.89 -15.39
C GLY A 76 -25.20 11.41 -15.61
N LEU A 77 -24.50 12.14 -14.72
CA LEU A 77 -24.25 13.58 -14.91
C LEU A 77 -23.42 13.83 -16.16
N GLN A 78 -23.74 14.91 -16.88
CA GLN A 78 -23.03 15.35 -18.06
C GLN A 78 -22.09 16.51 -17.75
N ARG A 79 -21.11 16.76 -18.60
CA ARG A 79 -20.07 17.78 -18.42
C ARG A 79 -20.64 19.19 -18.19
N ASP A 80 -21.72 19.57 -18.88
CA ASP A 80 -22.34 20.89 -18.82
C ASP A 80 -23.07 21.17 -17.49
N GLN A 81 -23.32 20.11 -16.70
CA GLN A 81 -23.88 20.23 -15.35
C GLN A 81 -22.83 20.61 -14.29
N PHE A 82 -21.53 20.46 -14.62
CA PHE A 82 -20.46 20.82 -13.70
C PHE A 82 -19.99 22.25 -13.91
N GLN A 83 -19.97 23.03 -12.85
CA GLN A 83 -19.42 24.39 -12.82
C GLN A 83 -18.13 24.39 -12.00
N LEU A 84 -16.99 24.59 -12.69
CA LEU A 84 -15.66 24.63 -12.11
C LEU A 84 -15.21 26.06 -11.91
N TYR A 85 -14.77 26.40 -10.70
CA TYR A 85 -14.17 27.68 -10.36
C TYR A 85 -12.77 27.45 -9.79
N VAL A 86 -11.80 28.21 -10.28
CA VAL A 86 -10.43 28.25 -9.81
C VAL A 86 -10.12 29.68 -9.36
N ASP A 87 -9.76 29.89 -8.09
CA ASP A 87 -9.58 31.21 -7.48
C ASP A 87 -10.79 32.15 -7.76
N GLU A 88 -12.01 31.61 -7.52
CA GLU A 88 -13.31 32.26 -7.72
C GLU A 88 -13.63 32.64 -9.19
N LYS A 89 -12.80 32.23 -10.17
CA LYS A 89 -13.05 32.45 -11.60
C LYS A 89 -13.59 31.20 -12.24
N PRO A 90 -14.59 31.29 -13.12
CA PRO A 90 -15.07 30.15 -13.86
C PRO A 90 -14.00 29.63 -14.84
N GLU A 91 -13.79 28.33 -14.84
CA GLU A 91 -12.85 27.62 -15.74
C GLU A 91 -13.57 26.58 -16.59
N SER A 92 -13.10 26.39 -17.81
CA SER A 92 -13.66 25.41 -18.72
C SER A 92 -13.10 24.01 -18.49
N ILE A 93 -13.99 23.03 -18.36
CA ILE A 93 -13.63 21.62 -18.25
C ILE A 93 -13.19 21.13 -19.63
N SER A 94 -11.92 20.76 -19.81
CA SER A 94 -11.33 20.30 -21.07
C SER A 94 -11.58 18.80 -21.29
N PHE A 95 -11.62 18.00 -20.22
CA PHE A 95 -11.87 16.56 -20.23
C PHE A 95 -12.90 16.18 -19.17
N PHE A 96 -13.80 15.24 -19.51
CA PHE A 96 -14.85 14.75 -18.64
C PHE A 96 -15.17 13.29 -18.96
N GLU A 97 -15.15 12.40 -17.98
CA GLU A 97 -15.54 11.00 -18.14
C GLU A 97 -16.07 10.44 -16.81
N SER A 98 -17.11 9.59 -16.88
CA SER A 98 -17.56 8.80 -15.72
C SER A 98 -16.72 7.53 -15.64
N VAL A 99 -16.08 7.29 -14.51
CA VAL A 99 -15.11 6.22 -14.31
C VAL A 99 -15.56 5.27 -13.21
N ILE A 100 -15.36 3.97 -13.45
CA ILE A 100 -15.51 2.93 -12.42
C ILE A 100 -14.12 2.60 -11.89
N ALA A 101 -13.92 2.84 -10.60
CA ALA A 101 -12.64 2.57 -9.93
C ALA A 101 -12.24 1.10 -10.03
N GLY A 102 -10.97 0.81 -10.28
CA GLY A 102 -10.44 -0.54 -10.43
C GLY A 102 -10.82 -1.23 -11.74
N SER A 103 -11.46 -0.52 -12.70
CA SER A 103 -11.75 -1.04 -14.02
C SER A 103 -10.55 -0.96 -14.95
N SER A 104 -10.54 -1.80 -16.01
CA SER A 104 -9.50 -1.72 -17.04
C SER A 104 -9.53 -0.40 -17.82
N SER A 105 -10.70 0.25 -17.92
CA SER A 105 -10.88 1.55 -18.58
C SER A 105 -10.35 2.72 -17.75
N GLU A 106 -10.25 2.62 -16.43
CA GLU A 106 -9.78 3.71 -15.56
C GLU A 106 -8.41 4.24 -15.98
N ARG A 107 -7.45 3.36 -16.28
CA ARG A 107 -6.11 3.76 -16.73
C ARG A 107 -6.13 4.52 -18.05
N GLU A 108 -6.97 4.08 -18.97
CA GLU A 108 -7.12 4.74 -20.28
C GLU A 108 -7.72 6.14 -20.11
N SER A 109 -8.74 6.26 -19.27
CA SER A 109 -9.37 7.54 -18.92
C SER A 109 -8.38 8.51 -18.26
N LEU A 110 -7.60 8.03 -17.29
CA LEU A 110 -6.56 8.83 -16.62
C LEU A 110 -5.47 9.31 -17.58
N ARG A 111 -5.05 8.46 -18.53
CA ARG A 111 -4.06 8.83 -19.56
C ARG A 111 -4.62 9.86 -20.55
N LYS A 112 -5.86 9.69 -21.00
CA LYS A 112 -6.55 10.69 -21.83
C LYS A 112 -6.69 12.03 -21.13
N ALA A 113 -7.03 12.00 -19.83
CA ALA A 113 -7.16 13.20 -19.01
C ALA A 113 -5.83 13.92 -18.79
N SER A 114 -4.67 13.23 -18.81
CA SER A 114 -3.33 13.87 -18.74
C SER A 114 -2.87 14.51 -20.05
N GLY A 115 -3.61 14.30 -21.14
CA GLY A 115 -3.24 14.86 -22.46
C GLY A 115 -2.13 14.07 -23.17
N GLU A 116 -1.79 12.89 -22.69
CA GLU A 116 -0.84 11.99 -23.37
C GLU A 116 -1.46 11.44 -24.65
N THR A 117 -0.90 11.80 -25.80
CA THR A 117 -1.27 11.19 -27.08
C THR A 117 -0.84 9.73 -27.14
N PRO A 118 -1.65 8.81 -27.68
CA PRO A 118 -1.24 7.43 -27.88
C PRO A 118 0.01 7.40 -28.75
N SER A 119 1.13 6.89 -28.21
CA SER A 119 2.29 6.55 -29.04
C SER A 119 1.84 5.48 -30.04
N ALA A 120 1.93 5.80 -31.32
CA ALA A 120 1.58 4.89 -32.38
C ALA A 120 2.54 3.70 -32.37
N SER A 121 1.99 2.53 -32.14
CA SER A 121 2.52 1.17 -32.07
C SER A 121 2.56 0.62 -30.65
N PRO A 122 1.58 -0.20 -30.24
CA PRO A 122 1.77 -1.07 -29.10
C PRO A 122 2.78 -2.15 -29.51
N ASP A 123 3.94 -2.12 -28.91
CA ASP A 123 4.90 -3.22 -28.99
C ASP A 123 4.18 -4.46 -28.43
N PRO A 124 3.98 -5.55 -29.21
CA PRO A 124 3.23 -6.72 -28.75
C PRO A 124 3.84 -7.38 -27.51
N SER A 125 5.12 -7.10 -27.22
CA SER A 125 5.80 -7.56 -26.02
C SER A 125 5.41 -6.77 -24.75
N SER A 126 4.95 -5.53 -24.85
CA SER A 126 4.49 -4.72 -23.73
C SER A 126 3.06 -5.03 -23.32
N SER A 127 2.21 -5.50 -24.26
CA SER A 127 0.82 -5.87 -23.95
C SER A 127 0.72 -7.15 -23.11
N ALA A 128 1.73 -8.00 -23.16
CA ALA A 128 1.73 -9.28 -22.42
C ALA A 128 1.85 -9.15 -20.90
N ALA A 129 2.41 -8.04 -20.41
CA ALA A 129 2.59 -7.81 -18.96
C ALA A 129 1.42 -7.01 -18.32
N ILE A 130 0.47 -6.46 -19.11
CA ILE A 130 -0.39 -5.36 -18.66
C ILE A 130 -1.85 -5.75 -18.44
N ASP A 131 -2.28 -6.94 -18.80
CA ASP A 131 -3.68 -7.37 -18.70
C ASP A 131 -4.08 -7.99 -17.33
N GLN A 132 -3.40 -7.62 -16.26
CA GLN A 132 -3.99 -7.84 -14.94
C GLN A 132 -5.10 -6.79 -14.74
N VAL A 133 -6.36 -7.24 -14.73
CA VAL A 133 -7.45 -6.43 -14.19
C VAL A 133 -7.07 -6.12 -12.74
N GLN A 134 -6.52 -4.92 -12.53
CA GLN A 134 -6.29 -4.43 -11.18
C GLN A 134 -7.67 -4.11 -10.60
N GLY A 135 -7.99 -4.71 -9.47
CA GLY A 135 -9.09 -4.29 -8.63
C GLY A 135 -8.77 -2.96 -7.92
N ARG A 136 -9.58 -2.65 -6.94
CA ARG A 136 -9.41 -1.44 -6.12
C ARG A 136 -8.12 -1.53 -5.30
N THR A 137 -7.47 -0.39 -5.10
CA THR A 137 -6.36 -0.26 -4.14
C THR A 137 -6.91 0.30 -2.83
N VAL A 138 -6.84 -0.51 -1.77
CA VAL A 138 -7.36 -0.17 -0.45
C VAL A 138 -6.24 -0.25 0.58
N MET A 139 -6.08 0.81 1.37
CA MET A 139 -5.06 0.87 2.41
C MET A 139 -5.70 1.09 3.77
N PHE A 140 -5.32 0.28 4.74
CA PHE A 140 -5.71 0.49 6.14
C PHE A 140 -4.50 1.03 6.90
N PHE A 141 -4.64 2.24 7.42
CA PHE A 141 -3.70 2.84 8.34
C PHE A 141 -4.29 2.78 9.74
N VAL A 142 -3.71 1.93 10.58
CA VAL A 142 -4.14 1.74 11.96
C VAL A 142 -3.25 2.59 12.86
N ASP A 143 -3.86 3.57 13.51
CA ASP A 143 -3.18 4.44 14.46
C ASP A 143 -3.07 3.78 15.83
N ASP A 144 -2.22 2.77 15.91
CA ASP A 144 -1.96 1.97 17.11
C ASP A 144 -1.28 2.75 18.24
N MET A 145 -0.89 4.00 17.97
CA MET A 145 -0.37 4.94 18.99
C MET A 145 -1.49 5.55 19.83
N HIS A 146 -2.70 5.72 19.26
CA HIS A 146 -3.84 6.34 19.93
C HIS A 146 -4.97 5.35 20.25
N LEU A 147 -4.98 4.15 19.63
CA LEU A 147 -6.01 3.15 19.89
C LEU A 147 -5.95 2.56 21.29
N ALA A 148 -7.08 2.57 21.98
CA ALA A 148 -7.26 1.80 23.21
C ALA A 148 -7.22 0.29 22.93
N PRO A 149 -6.73 -0.55 23.86
CA PRO A 149 -6.65 -1.99 23.66
C PRO A 149 -7.98 -2.64 23.25
N GLY A 150 -9.11 -2.21 23.83
CA GLY A 150 -10.45 -2.69 23.46
C GLY A 150 -10.87 -2.29 22.05
N ASN A 151 -10.52 -1.06 21.63
CA ASN A 151 -10.82 -0.53 20.29
C ASN A 151 -9.92 -1.19 19.24
N LEU A 152 -8.66 -1.46 19.57
CA LEU A 152 -7.77 -2.24 18.70
C LEU A 152 -8.30 -3.65 18.46
N LEU A 153 -8.81 -4.32 19.50
CA LEU A 153 -9.41 -5.66 19.35
C LEU A 153 -10.63 -5.62 18.40
N ARG A 154 -11.46 -4.58 18.50
CA ARG A 154 -12.59 -4.34 17.61
C ARG A 154 -12.12 -4.07 16.17
N THR A 155 -11.10 -3.24 16.00
CA THR A 155 -10.45 -2.96 14.72
C THR A 155 -9.93 -4.24 14.07
N ARG A 156 -9.22 -5.10 14.80
CA ARG A 156 -8.74 -6.40 14.28
C ARG A 156 -9.89 -7.27 13.76
N LYS A 157 -10.99 -7.38 14.52
CA LYS A 157 -12.19 -8.13 14.09
C LYS A 157 -12.79 -7.56 12.80
N SER A 158 -12.90 -6.24 12.70
CA SER A 158 -13.44 -5.58 11.50
C SER A 158 -12.53 -5.76 10.28
N LEU A 159 -11.20 -5.70 10.45
CA LEU A 159 -10.24 -5.95 9.39
C LEU A 159 -10.29 -7.41 8.91
N LEU A 160 -10.39 -8.38 9.81
CA LEU A 160 -10.57 -9.79 9.44
C LEU A 160 -11.88 -10.01 8.68
N TYR A 161 -12.97 -9.40 9.13
CA TYR A 161 -14.25 -9.46 8.42
C TYR A 161 -14.14 -8.87 7.02
N PHE A 162 -13.46 -7.73 6.87
CA PHE A 162 -13.21 -7.11 5.57
C PHE A 162 -12.45 -8.06 4.63
N ILE A 163 -11.36 -8.66 5.11
CA ILE A 163 -10.53 -9.60 4.33
C ILE A 163 -11.36 -10.80 3.87
N ASP A 164 -12.23 -11.32 4.74
CA ASP A 164 -12.95 -12.57 4.47
C ASP A 164 -14.20 -12.36 3.61
N ASN A 165 -14.93 -11.24 3.80
CA ASN A 165 -16.27 -11.06 3.26
C ASN A 165 -16.40 -9.92 2.25
N ILE A 166 -15.58 -8.84 2.38
CA ILE A 166 -15.76 -7.61 1.58
C ILE A 166 -14.73 -7.51 0.45
N MET A 167 -13.50 -7.94 0.72
CA MET A 167 -12.39 -7.85 -0.25
C MET A 167 -12.69 -8.65 -1.52
N GLY A 168 -12.66 -7.97 -2.67
CA GLY A 168 -12.81 -8.57 -4.00
C GLY A 168 -11.58 -9.40 -4.41
N GLU A 169 -11.76 -10.27 -5.41
CA GLU A 169 -10.68 -11.16 -5.88
C GLU A 169 -9.47 -10.44 -6.48
N ASN A 170 -9.68 -9.26 -7.05
CA ASN A 170 -8.63 -8.47 -7.70
C ASN A 170 -8.19 -7.28 -6.86
N ASP A 171 -8.80 -7.06 -5.69
CA ASP A 171 -8.44 -5.96 -4.81
C ASP A 171 -7.01 -6.13 -4.30
N GLN A 172 -6.28 -5.01 -4.28
CA GLN A 172 -4.96 -4.91 -3.67
C GLN A 172 -5.10 -4.17 -2.34
N VAL A 173 -4.73 -4.82 -1.26
CA VAL A 173 -4.91 -4.28 0.10
C VAL A 173 -3.58 -4.18 0.81
N ALA A 174 -3.37 -3.08 1.53
CA ALA A 174 -2.27 -2.93 2.47
C ALA A 174 -2.80 -2.66 3.87
N ILE A 175 -2.20 -3.26 4.88
CA ILE A 175 -2.46 -2.95 6.29
C ILE A 175 -1.17 -2.43 6.89
N THR A 176 -1.21 -1.21 7.41
CA THR A 176 -0.06 -0.51 7.99
C THR A 176 -0.40 -0.03 9.40
N SER A 177 0.60 0.14 10.25
CA SER A 177 0.43 0.70 11.59
C SER A 177 1.27 1.96 11.76
N ALA A 178 0.80 2.90 12.58
CA ALA A 178 1.53 4.13 12.88
C ALA A 178 2.89 3.85 13.51
N SER A 179 2.99 2.85 14.38
CA SER A 179 4.23 2.44 15.05
C SER A 179 5.18 1.64 14.17
N GLY A 180 4.72 1.14 13.00
CA GLY A 180 5.49 0.26 12.14
C GLY A 180 5.63 -1.19 12.63
N GLN A 181 4.91 -1.61 13.68
CA GLN A 181 5.04 -2.95 14.28
C GLN A 181 4.69 -4.11 13.33
N ILE A 182 3.87 -3.87 12.29
CA ILE A 182 3.55 -4.87 11.27
C ILE A 182 4.79 -5.23 10.46
N GLY A 183 5.72 -4.28 10.28
CA GLY A 183 7.03 -4.49 9.65
C GLY A 183 6.90 -4.98 8.20
N PHE A 184 7.54 -6.10 7.89
CA PHE A 184 7.65 -6.64 6.53
C PHE A 184 6.30 -6.99 5.87
N LEU A 185 5.23 -7.20 6.64
CA LEU A 185 3.89 -7.49 6.12
C LEU A 185 3.09 -6.25 5.67
N GLN A 186 3.64 -5.03 5.80
CA GLN A 186 2.99 -3.78 5.38
C GLN A 186 3.04 -3.56 3.87
N GLN A 187 2.77 -4.58 3.09
CA GLN A 187 2.88 -4.53 1.64
C GLN A 187 1.49 -4.58 0.99
N LEU A 188 1.38 -3.93 -0.17
CA LEU A 188 0.18 -4.03 -0.98
C LEU A 188 0.08 -5.43 -1.60
N THR A 189 -1.00 -6.15 -1.32
CA THR A 189 -1.16 -7.53 -1.77
C THR A 189 -2.62 -7.94 -1.92
N GLY A 190 -2.91 -8.86 -2.84
CA GLY A 190 -4.18 -9.57 -2.92
C GLY A 190 -4.22 -10.84 -2.05
N ASN A 191 -3.12 -11.18 -1.38
CA ASN A 191 -3.02 -12.43 -0.62
C ASN A 191 -3.64 -12.29 0.78
N ARG A 192 -4.79 -12.94 0.99
CA ARG A 192 -5.54 -12.88 2.26
C ARG A 192 -4.75 -13.43 3.46
N ALA A 193 -3.86 -14.42 3.25
CA ALA A 193 -3.06 -14.97 4.34
C ALA A 193 -2.05 -13.94 4.87
N VAL A 194 -1.42 -13.16 3.98
CA VAL A 194 -0.53 -12.03 4.36
C VAL A 194 -1.28 -11.00 5.16
N LEU A 195 -2.48 -10.61 4.70
CA LEU A 195 -3.31 -9.61 5.36
C LEU A 195 -3.77 -10.07 6.76
N ARG A 196 -4.18 -11.35 6.90
CA ARG A 196 -4.51 -11.93 8.21
C ARG A 196 -3.29 -11.91 9.15
N ALA A 197 -2.13 -12.33 8.67
CA ALA A 197 -0.89 -12.27 9.44
C ALA A 197 -0.51 -10.84 9.86
N ALA A 198 -0.76 -9.84 9.00
CA ALA A 198 -0.57 -8.44 9.34
C ALA A 198 -1.53 -7.99 10.46
N VAL A 199 -2.83 -8.37 10.40
CA VAL A 199 -3.81 -8.09 11.45
C VAL A 199 -3.43 -8.77 12.77
N GLU A 200 -2.94 -9.99 12.74
CA GLU A 200 -2.52 -10.73 13.95
C GLU A 200 -1.35 -10.05 14.66
N ARG A 201 -0.47 -9.37 13.93
CA ARG A 201 0.65 -8.61 14.50
C ARG A 201 0.25 -7.29 15.13
N LEU A 202 -0.92 -6.73 14.79
CA LEU A 202 -1.38 -5.51 15.41
C LEU A 202 -1.53 -5.72 16.93
N SER A 203 -0.77 -4.99 17.71
CA SER A 203 -0.86 -4.97 19.18
C SER A 203 -0.99 -3.54 19.66
N ALA A 204 -1.60 -3.32 20.82
CA ALA A 204 -1.60 -1.98 21.40
C ALA A 204 -0.17 -1.61 21.75
N VAL A 205 0.35 -0.58 21.14
CA VAL A 205 1.54 0.09 21.65
C VAL A 205 1.08 0.74 22.95
N ALA A 206 1.74 0.42 24.07
CA ALA A 206 1.38 1.00 25.35
C ALA A 206 1.23 2.53 25.16
N PRO A 207 0.05 3.09 25.42
CA PRO A 207 -0.21 4.48 25.09
C PRO A 207 0.76 5.37 25.85
N ARG A 208 1.73 5.93 25.15
CA ARG A 208 2.75 6.79 25.75
C ARG A 208 2.15 8.06 26.35
N GLY A 209 0.89 8.41 26.02
CA GLY A 209 0.16 9.55 26.55
C GLY A 209 -0.92 9.21 27.56
N ARG A 210 -1.22 7.93 27.83
CA ARG A 210 -2.23 7.58 28.83
C ARG A 210 -1.62 7.62 30.23
N ASP A 211 -2.21 8.46 31.05
CA ASP A 211 -1.85 8.56 32.45
C ASP A 211 -2.57 7.47 33.25
N TYR A 212 -1.81 6.52 33.76
CA TYR A 212 -2.32 5.44 34.64
C TYR A 212 -2.33 5.82 36.12
N GLN A 213 -1.86 7.02 36.46
CA GLN A 213 -1.90 7.51 37.84
C GLN A 213 -3.31 7.95 38.23
N GLN A 214 -3.59 7.92 39.53
CA GLN A 214 -4.89 8.33 40.04
C GLN A 214 -4.83 9.78 40.55
N PRO A 215 -5.80 10.60 40.18
CA PRO A 215 -6.83 10.41 39.13
C PRO A 215 -6.21 10.47 37.72
N PRO A 216 -6.75 9.72 36.74
CA PRO A 216 -6.25 9.77 35.38
C PRO A 216 -6.52 11.14 34.74
N ILE A 217 -5.56 11.65 33.95
CA ILE A 217 -5.69 12.90 33.20
C ILE A 217 -5.66 12.54 31.71
N SER A 218 -6.68 12.95 30.95
CA SER A 218 -6.69 12.75 29.52
C SER A 218 -5.75 13.72 28.78
N GLU A 219 -5.39 13.39 27.53
CA GLU A 219 -4.59 14.28 26.68
C GLU A 219 -5.27 15.66 26.48
N TYR A 220 -6.58 15.66 26.28
CA TYR A 220 -7.35 16.89 26.13
C TYR A 220 -7.35 17.71 27.42
N GLN A 221 -7.54 17.09 28.57
CA GLN A 221 -7.49 17.76 29.88
C GLN A 221 -6.12 18.36 30.14
N ALA A 222 -5.05 17.57 29.87
CA ALA A 222 -3.69 18.05 29.97
C ALA A 222 -3.41 19.23 29.02
N TYR A 223 -3.93 19.16 27.79
CA TYR A 223 -3.87 20.25 26.83
C TYR A 223 -4.56 21.53 27.35
N LEU A 224 -5.77 21.42 27.90
CA LEU A 224 -6.49 22.57 28.47
C LEU A 224 -5.68 23.23 29.61
N ILE A 225 -5.07 22.43 30.47
CA ILE A 225 -4.28 22.91 31.62
C ILE A 225 -2.99 23.62 31.15
N VAL A 226 -2.29 23.04 30.17
CA VAL A 226 -0.98 23.52 29.74
C VAL A 226 -1.12 24.67 28.72
N GLU A 227 -1.92 24.45 27.67
CA GLU A 227 -1.98 25.29 26.48
C GLU A 227 -3.02 26.41 26.59
N ARG A 228 -4.17 26.13 27.21
CA ARG A 228 -5.23 27.12 27.40
C ARG A 228 -5.10 27.86 28.73
N HIS A 229 -4.04 27.59 29.50
CA HIS A 229 -3.78 28.23 30.77
C HIS A 229 -4.96 28.13 31.75
N ASP A 230 -5.67 27.01 31.71
CA ASP A 230 -6.79 26.75 32.66
C ASP A 230 -6.24 26.52 34.08
N ARG A 231 -5.38 27.48 34.51
CA ARG A 231 -4.69 27.56 35.81
C ARG A 231 -5.06 28.81 36.58
N VAL A 232 -5.63 29.81 35.87
CA VAL A 232 -5.91 31.10 36.49
C VAL A 232 -7.31 31.07 37.05
N GLY A 233 -7.48 30.40 38.18
CA GLY A 233 -8.56 30.69 39.10
C GLY A 233 -8.29 32.04 39.74
N GLY A 234 -9.30 32.87 39.91
CA GLY A 234 -9.17 34.19 40.49
C GLY A 234 -8.32 34.19 41.74
N ILE A 235 -7.41 35.15 41.87
CA ILE A 235 -6.59 35.38 43.07
C ILE A 235 -7.54 35.74 44.21
N GLY A 236 -7.98 34.75 44.96
CA GLY A 236 -8.66 34.99 46.23
C GLY A 236 -7.64 35.55 47.23
N PRO A 237 -8.10 36.33 48.23
CA PRO A 237 -7.21 36.95 49.22
C PRO A 237 -6.37 35.87 49.91
N VAL A 238 -5.07 36.17 50.04
CA VAL A 238 -4.09 35.35 50.73
C VAL A 238 -4.51 35.22 52.20
N GLY A 239 -5.07 34.06 52.59
CA GLY A 239 -5.46 33.82 53.96
C GLY A 239 -6.59 32.79 54.20
N GLU A 240 -7.34 32.41 53.16
CA GLU A 240 -8.38 31.39 53.33
C GLU A 240 -7.83 29.97 53.06
N THR A 241 -8.00 29.09 54.00
CA THR A 241 -7.48 27.70 54.02
C THR A 241 -8.17 26.76 52.99
N LYS A 242 -9.20 27.22 52.25
CA LYS A 242 -9.88 26.50 51.20
C LYS A 242 -10.15 27.45 49.99
N ARG A 243 -9.28 27.43 48.99
CA ARG A 243 -9.59 28.06 47.72
C ARG A 243 -10.71 27.27 47.04
N PRO A 244 -11.75 27.92 46.49
CA PRO A 244 -12.73 27.21 45.68
C PRO A 244 -12.03 26.59 44.46
N ILE A 245 -12.38 25.37 44.10
CA ILE A 245 -11.96 24.71 42.87
C ILE A 245 -12.54 25.51 41.70
N ALA A 246 -11.73 26.33 41.08
CA ALA A 246 -12.18 27.24 40.01
C ALA A 246 -11.70 26.81 38.61
N THR A 247 -10.67 25.94 38.56
CA THR A 247 -10.06 25.50 37.28
C THR A 247 -9.91 23.97 37.25
N LEU A 248 -9.73 23.44 36.06
CA LEU A 248 -9.43 22.01 35.85
C LEU A 248 -8.14 21.61 36.58
N PHE A 249 -7.15 22.51 36.59
CA PHE A 249 -5.90 22.31 37.30
C PHE A 249 -6.15 22.16 38.82
N ASP A 250 -6.94 23.07 39.43
CA ASP A 250 -7.28 23.01 40.87
C ASP A 250 -8.03 21.71 41.20
N TYR A 251 -8.93 21.27 40.30
CA TYR A 251 -9.63 19.98 40.47
C TYR A 251 -8.65 18.81 40.54
N PHE A 252 -7.71 18.70 39.62
CA PHE A 252 -6.74 17.60 39.64
C PHE A 252 -5.76 17.67 40.79
N VAL A 253 -5.40 18.88 41.22
CA VAL A 253 -4.59 19.08 42.45
C VAL A 253 -5.34 18.56 43.68
N ASP A 254 -6.61 18.94 43.87
CA ASP A 254 -7.44 18.49 44.98
C ASP A 254 -7.62 16.96 44.98
N GLN A 255 -7.94 16.38 43.81
CA GLN A 255 -8.08 14.93 43.69
C GLN A 255 -6.75 14.19 43.94
N THR A 256 -5.61 14.73 43.48
CA THR A 256 -4.28 14.15 43.73
C THR A 256 -3.89 14.22 45.19
N MET A 257 -4.23 15.32 45.88
CA MET A 257 -4.06 15.45 47.31
C MET A 257 -4.81 14.34 48.07
N LYS A 258 -6.10 14.18 47.76
CA LYS A 258 -7.00 13.22 48.39
C LYS A 258 -6.59 11.77 48.12
N ALA A 259 -6.31 11.45 46.86
CA ALA A 259 -5.97 10.09 46.45
C ALA A 259 -4.63 9.60 47.03
N ASN A 260 -3.66 10.51 47.22
CA ASN A 260 -2.30 10.14 47.60
C ASN A 260 -1.90 10.68 49.00
N ASN A 261 -2.81 11.33 49.71
CA ASN A 261 -2.59 11.96 51.01
C ASN A 261 -1.36 12.92 51.01
N LEU A 262 -1.29 13.78 49.98
CA LEU A 262 -0.17 14.68 49.75
C LEU A 262 -0.48 16.12 50.20
N PRO A 263 0.54 16.90 50.64
CA PRO A 263 0.42 18.35 50.79
C PRO A 263 0.10 19.04 49.45
N ASN A 264 -0.62 20.16 49.50
CA ASN A 264 -1.01 20.94 48.32
C ASN A 264 0.18 21.28 47.41
N SER A 265 1.29 21.74 47.95
CA SER A 265 2.48 22.11 47.17
C SER A 265 3.07 20.95 46.39
N ILE A 266 3.07 19.76 46.96
CA ILE A 266 3.57 18.54 46.30
C ILE A 266 2.59 18.09 45.21
N ALA A 267 1.27 18.08 45.51
CA ALA A 267 0.24 17.74 44.54
C ALA A 267 0.24 18.70 43.34
N THR A 268 0.40 20.00 43.57
CA THR A 268 0.54 21.05 42.57
C THR A 268 1.70 20.75 41.60
N GLN A 269 2.90 20.51 42.13
CA GLN A 269 4.09 20.16 41.35
C GLN A 269 3.88 18.88 40.53
N LEU A 270 3.29 17.86 41.17
CA LEU A 270 3.04 16.57 40.53
C LEU A 270 2.06 16.71 39.34
N VAL A 271 0.94 17.39 39.53
CA VAL A 271 -0.05 17.62 38.44
C VAL A 271 0.57 18.45 37.32
N GLU A 272 1.35 19.46 37.66
CA GLU A 272 2.04 20.30 36.66
C GLU A 272 3.04 19.50 35.84
N GLN A 273 3.84 18.65 36.48
CA GLN A 273 4.79 17.80 35.77
C GLN A 273 4.08 16.75 34.90
N ARG A 274 3.03 16.10 35.46
CA ARG A 274 2.25 15.10 34.73
C ARG A 274 1.61 15.67 33.49
N THR A 275 0.91 16.81 33.59
CA THR A 275 0.21 17.41 32.45
C THR A 275 1.18 17.83 31.35
N ARG A 276 2.34 18.40 31.68
CA ARG A 276 3.38 18.72 30.69
C ARG A 276 3.90 17.46 30.00
N MET A 277 4.14 16.39 30.76
CA MET A 277 4.62 15.12 30.21
C MET A 277 3.59 14.49 29.28
N ILE A 278 2.29 14.49 29.64
CA ILE A 278 1.22 13.98 28.79
C ILE A 278 1.16 14.74 27.47
N VAL A 279 1.18 16.09 27.51
CA VAL A 279 1.16 16.92 26.30
C VAL A 279 2.36 16.63 25.40
N GLN A 280 3.58 16.53 25.95
CA GLN A 280 4.77 16.21 25.17
C GLN A 280 4.71 14.82 24.53
N GLN A 281 4.19 13.83 25.26
CA GLN A 281 4.05 12.47 24.75
C GLN A 281 2.96 12.39 23.66
N ALA A 282 1.85 13.09 23.85
CA ALA A 282 0.77 13.17 22.86
C ALA A 282 1.26 13.85 21.57
N ASP A 283 1.94 15.00 21.67
CA ASP A 283 2.55 15.68 20.52
C ASP A 283 3.51 14.77 19.75
N ALA A 284 4.37 14.04 20.46
CA ALA A 284 5.30 13.11 19.83
C ALA A 284 4.58 11.93 19.16
N ALA A 285 3.53 11.38 19.77
CA ALA A 285 2.75 10.27 19.20
C ALA A 285 2.03 10.69 17.89
N VAL A 286 1.40 11.87 17.89
CA VAL A 286 0.75 12.43 16.69
C VAL A 286 1.76 12.64 15.56
N LYS A 287 2.94 13.18 15.87
CA LYS A 287 4.02 13.37 14.87
C LYS A 287 4.48 12.07 14.26
N VAL A 288 4.63 11.01 15.05
CA VAL A 288 4.98 9.67 14.56
C VAL A 288 3.87 9.14 13.64
N ALA A 289 2.61 9.20 14.06
CA ALA A 289 1.48 8.72 13.28
C ALA A 289 1.36 9.46 11.93
N LEU A 290 1.40 10.79 11.94
CA LEU A 290 1.33 11.59 10.72
C LEU A 290 2.55 11.38 9.81
N SER A 291 3.76 11.22 10.35
CA SER A 291 4.96 10.93 9.56
C SER A 291 4.88 9.57 8.88
N SER A 292 4.36 8.55 9.56
CA SER A 292 4.10 7.21 8.99
C SER A 292 3.02 7.28 7.90
N LEU A 293 1.96 8.07 8.10
CA LEU A 293 0.94 8.32 7.08
C LEU A 293 1.52 9.00 5.84
N ILE A 294 2.39 10.01 6.01
CA ILE A 294 3.09 10.68 4.90
C ILE A 294 3.97 9.68 4.13
N ALA A 295 4.65 8.78 4.81
CA ALA A 295 5.46 7.74 4.17
C ALA A 295 4.58 6.79 3.33
N LEU A 296 3.40 6.40 3.86
CA LEU A 296 2.41 5.61 3.12
C LEU A 296 1.93 6.34 1.86
N MET A 297 1.62 7.64 1.96
CA MET A 297 1.19 8.46 0.81
C MET A 297 2.27 8.54 -0.27
N ARG A 298 3.54 8.69 0.10
CA ARG A 298 4.67 8.67 -0.87
C ARG A 298 4.77 7.33 -1.62
N GLY A 299 4.59 6.22 -0.91
CA GLY A 299 4.53 4.89 -1.53
C GLY A 299 3.34 4.76 -2.49
N ALA A 300 2.17 5.22 -2.06
CA ALA A 300 0.95 5.19 -2.85
C ALA A 300 1.01 6.07 -4.11
N ALA A 301 1.81 7.15 -4.12
CA ALA A 301 1.96 8.04 -5.28
C ALA A 301 2.54 7.32 -6.51
N LYS A 302 3.27 6.21 -6.31
CA LYS A 302 3.85 5.40 -7.40
C LYS A 302 2.82 4.46 -8.05
N LEU A 303 1.68 4.24 -7.42
CA LEU A 303 0.63 3.34 -7.92
C LEU A 303 -0.32 4.10 -8.85
N PRO A 304 -0.75 3.49 -9.95
CA PRO A 304 -1.74 4.10 -10.84
C PRO A 304 -3.14 4.10 -10.22
N GLY A 305 -4.04 4.91 -10.77
CA GLY A 305 -5.45 4.94 -10.43
C GLY A 305 -5.75 5.58 -9.07
N ARG A 306 -7.04 5.59 -8.74
CA ARG A 306 -7.56 6.08 -7.47
C ARG A 306 -7.33 5.06 -6.36
N LYS A 307 -7.00 5.54 -5.18
CA LYS A 307 -6.75 4.71 -4.00
C LYS A 307 -7.63 5.17 -2.85
N LEU A 308 -8.09 4.21 -2.07
CA LEU A 308 -8.86 4.44 -0.85
C LEU A 308 -7.98 4.12 0.36
N ALA A 309 -7.93 5.02 1.33
CA ALA A 309 -7.29 4.78 2.61
C ALA A 309 -8.28 4.92 3.76
N PHE A 310 -8.28 3.97 4.67
CA PHE A 310 -8.99 4.04 5.94
C PHE A 310 -7.99 4.41 7.05
N PHE A 311 -8.18 5.58 7.64
CA PHE A 311 -7.45 6.01 8.83
C PHE A 311 -8.26 5.64 10.07
N ILE A 312 -7.78 4.68 10.88
CA ILE A 312 -8.50 4.14 12.03
C ILE A 312 -7.80 4.58 13.31
N SER A 313 -8.48 5.38 14.13
CA SER A 313 -7.91 5.97 15.35
C SER A 313 -9.00 6.22 16.41
N ASP A 314 -8.60 6.39 17.67
CA ASP A 314 -9.46 6.93 18.74
C ASP A 314 -9.47 8.48 18.75
N GLY A 315 -8.87 9.10 17.71
CA GLY A 315 -8.69 10.55 17.64
C GLY A 315 -7.41 11.02 18.33
N PHE A 316 -7.04 12.26 18.05
CA PHE A 316 -5.83 12.88 18.61
C PHE A 316 -5.97 14.39 18.69
N VAL A 317 -5.20 15.01 19.55
CA VAL A 317 -5.10 16.48 19.66
C VAL A 317 -4.22 17.00 18.54
N SER A 318 -4.75 17.88 17.68
CA SER A 318 -4.04 18.38 16.49
C SER A 318 -3.47 19.79 16.64
N ASN A 319 -3.78 20.49 17.71
CA ASN A 319 -3.43 21.91 17.90
C ASN A 319 -2.65 22.13 19.19
N PHE A 320 -1.34 21.88 19.17
CA PHE A 320 -0.43 22.17 20.27
C PHE A 320 0.35 23.47 20.01
N THR A 321 0.45 24.34 21.01
CA THR A 321 1.20 25.59 20.89
C THR A 321 2.70 25.32 20.73
N GLY A 322 3.31 25.91 19.71
CA GLY A 322 4.74 25.72 19.41
C GLY A 322 5.07 24.38 18.76
N SER A 323 4.06 23.57 18.39
CA SER A 323 4.23 22.33 17.65
C SER A 323 4.00 22.52 16.15
N ASP A 324 4.63 21.67 15.34
CA ASP A 324 4.43 21.60 13.89
C ASP A 324 3.38 20.57 13.47
N VAL A 325 2.58 20.02 14.40
CA VAL A 325 1.54 19.00 14.12
C VAL A 325 0.57 19.47 13.03
N THR A 326 0.06 20.71 13.12
CA THR A 326 -0.85 21.27 12.11
C THR A 326 -0.17 21.35 10.73
N ALA A 327 1.10 21.72 10.65
CA ALA A 327 1.85 21.74 9.39
C ALA A 327 2.10 20.31 8.88
N THR A 328 2.34 19.36 9.77
CA THR A 328 2.52 17.95 9.43
C THR A 328 1.23 17.32 8.92
N LEU A 329 0.09 17.65 9.55
CA LEU A 329 -1.23 17.26 9.10
C LEU A 329 -1.52 17.77 7.67
N ARG A 330 -1.24 19.04 7.39
CA ARG A 330 -1.35 19.60 6.03
C ARG A 330 -0.47 18.84 5.03
N ARG A 331 0.79 18.55 5.39
CA ARG A 331 1.68 17.74 4.52
C ARG A 331 1.14 16.33 4.25
N ALA A 332 0.45 15.71 5.21
CA ALA A 332 -0.21 14.42 5.00
C ALA A 332 -1.38 14.53 4.01
N ILE A 333 -2.21 15.58 4.15
CA ILE A 333 -3.32 15.89 3.24
C ILE A 333 -2.81 16.16 1.82
N ASP A 334 -1.79 17.02 1.69
CA ASP A 334 -1.17 17.33 0.39
C ASP A 334 -0.57 16.07 -0.25
N GLY A 335 0.10 15.25 0.55
CA GLY A 335 0.65 13.96 0.12
C GLY A 335 -0.42 13.00 -0.40
N ALA A 336 -1.57 12.92 0.26
CA ALA A 336 -2.71 12.14 -0.18
C ALA A 336 -3.28 12.69 -1.51
N GLY A 337 -3.38 14.01 -1.63
CA GLY A 337 -3.79 14.68 -2.87
C GLY A 337 -2.89 14.32 -4.05
N ILE A 338 -1.57 14.45 -3.89
CA ILE A 338 -0.57 14.10 -4.91
C ILE A 338 -0.65 12.61 -5.27
N ALA A 339 -0.85 11.75 -4.27
CA ALA A 339 -0.93 10.31 -4.48
C ALA A 339 -2.26 9.84 -5.09
N GLY A 340 -3.27 10.68 -5.22
CA GLY A 340 -4.62 10.27 -5.63
C GLY A 340 -5.30 9.36 -4.60
N VAL A 341 -5.06 9.61 -3.31
CA VAL A 341 -5.62 8.84 -2.19
C VAL A 341 -6.76 9.63 -1.56
N VAL A 342 -7.91 8.99 -1.43
CA VAL A 342 -9.04 9.49 -0.64
C VAL A 342 -8.99 8.83 0.72
N ILE A 343 -9.00 9.63 1.79
CA ILE A 343 -8.95 9.13 3.15
C ILE A 343 -10.35 9.14 3.77
N TYR A 344 -10.78 7.99 4.27
CA TYR A 344 -11.92 7.86 5.17
C TYR A 344 -11.39 7.65 6.59
N SER A 345 -11.74 8.55 7.50
CA SER A 345 -11.36 8.40 8.91
C SER A 345 -12.44 7.62 9.66
N ILE A 346 -12.03 6.63 10.45
CA ILE A 346 -12.92 5.82 11.28
C ILE A 346 -12.56 6.04 12.75
N ASP A 347 -13.51 6.60 13.51
CA ASP A 347 -13.39 6.68 14.96
C ASP A 347 -13.67 5.31 15.58
N ALA A 348 -12.61 4.67 16.09
CA ALA A 348 -12.69 3.32 16.61
C ALA A 348 -13.36 3.23 17.99
N ARG A 349 -13.65 4.35 18.64
CA ARG A 349 -14.39 4.38 19.93
C ARG A 349 -15.83 3.90 19.78
N GLY A 350 -16.42 4.07 18.59
CA GLY A 350 -17.80 3.66 18.30
C GLY A 350 -18.82 4.62 18.91
N LEU A 351 -19.96 4.10 19.36
CA LEU A 351 -20.95 4.84 20.13
C LEU A 351 -20.38 5.11 21.53
N THR A 352 -19.76 6.26 21.71
CA THR A 352 -19.28 6.72 23.00
C THR A 352 -20.05 7.95 23.41
N VAL A 353 -20.31 8.04 24.70
CA VAL A 353 -20.64 9.28 25.38
C VAL A 353 -19.35 9.90 25.87
N ASP A 354 -19.32 11.22 26.05
CA ASP A 354 -18.17 11.86 26.69
C ASP A 354 -17.80 11.08 27.96
N SER A 355 -16.51 10.83 28.14
CA SER A 355 -15.94 10.00 29.22
C SER A 355 -16.48 10.37 30.61
N TYR A 356 -16.90 11.60 30.76
CA TYR A 356 -17.55 12.13 31.96
C TYR A 356 -18.96 11.56 32.22
N LEU A 357 -19.74 11.30 31.15
CA LEU A 357 -21.10 10.77 31.24
C LEU A 357 -21.13 9.24 31.36
N ASP A 358 -19.99 8.60 31.28
CA ASP A 358 -19.85 7.15 31.44
C ASP A 358 -19.92 6.78 32.92
N ALA A 359 -21.01 6.14 33.31
CA ALA A 359 -21.26 5.69 34.68
C ALA A 359 -20.21 4.67 35.20
N SER A 360 -19.44 4.05 34.30
CA SER A 360 -18.33 3.13 34.65
C SER A 360 -17.06 3.87 35.08
N ASN A 361 -16.89 5.12 34.68
CA ASN A 361 -15.87 5.99 35.20
C ASN A 361 -16.36 6.48 36.57
N GLY A 362 -15.92 5.82 37.65
CA GLY A 362 -16.17 6.26 39.03
C GLY A 362 -15.57 7.65 39.33
N GLY A 363 -15.82 8.60 38.41
CA GLY A 363 -15.41 9.99 38.50
C GLY A 363 -15.91 10.54 39.85
N GLY A 364 -15.00 11.03 40.66
CA GLY A 364 -15.32 11.61 41.94
C GLY A 364 -16.43 12.66 41.74
N PHE A 365 -17.30 12.75 42.75
CA PHE A 365 -18.33 13.79 42.81
C PHE A 365 -17.70 15.16 42.55
N ASP A 366 -18.10 15.80 41.43
CA ASP A 366 -17.69 17.16 41.02
C ASP A 366 -18.73 18.20 41.46
N PRO A 367 -18.67 18.63 42.72
CA PRO A 367 -19.63 19.54 43.31
C PRO A 367 -19.56 20.95 42.68
N THR A 368 -18.49 21.25 41.96
CA THR A 368 -18.26 22.55 41.36
C THR A 368 -18.69 22.61 39.92
N GLY A 369 -18.88 21.46 39.27
CA GLY A 369 -19.16 21.34 37.82
C GLY A 369 -18.02 21.78 36.90
N VAL A 370 -16.86 22.10 37.44
CA VAL A 370 -15.70 22.57 36.68
C VAL A 370 -15.16 21.46 35.77
N PHE A 371 -15.03 20.27 36.31
CA PHE A 371 -14.60 19.12 35.52
C PHE A 371 -15.57 18.82 34.38
N MET A 372 -16.88 18.78 34.70
CA MET A 372 -17.92 18.57 33.73
C MET A 372 -17.92 19.61 32.60
N SER A 373 -17.85 20.90 32.97
CA SER A 373 -17.90 21.98 31.98
C SER A 373 -16.68 22.03 31.04
N ARG A 374 -15.52 21.52 31.51
CA ARG A 374 -14.27 21.53 30.75
C ARG A 374 -14.01 20.22 30.01
N ALA A 375 -14.56 19.09 30.50
CA ALA A 375 -14.47 17.80 29.81
C ALA A 375 -15.43 17.71 28.61
N THR A 376 -16.47 18.55 28.56
CA THR A 376 -17.40 18.62 27.44
C THR A 376 -16.67 19.07 26.17
N GLY A 377 -16.80 18.31 25.09
CA GLY A 377 -16.17 18.60 23.79
C GLY A 377 -14.84 17.88 23.54
N GLU A 378 -14.34 17.07 24.48
CA GLU A 378 -13.14 16.24 24.27
C GLU A 378 -13.27 15.38 23.01
N LEU A 379 -14.43 14.73 22.85
CA LEU A 379 -14.72 13.87 21.71
C LEU A 379 -14.61 14.66 20.38
N SER A 380 -15.27 15.80 20.28
CA SER A 380 -15.26 16.63 19.07
C SER A 380 -13.85 17.20 18.77
N PHE A 381 -13.14 17.61 19.81
CA PHE A 381 -11.80 18.18 19.68
C PHE A 381 -10.78 17.16 19.17
N THR A 382 -10.83 15.93 19.68
CA THR A 382 -9.92 14.85 19.22
C THR A 382 -10.29 14.32 17.82
N GLN A 383 -11.52 14.57 17.35
CA GLN A 383 -11.98 14.22 16.01
C GLN A 383 -11.62 15.26 14.94
N GLU A 384 -11.20 16.48 15.34
CA GLU A 384 -10.94 17.58 14.41
C GLU A 384 -9.85 17.23 13.37
N GLY A 385 -8.73 16.64 13.80
CA GLY A 385 -7.66 16.20 12.91
C GLY A 385 -8.10 15.11 11.95
N MET A 386 -8.92 14.16 12.40
CA MET A 386 -9.50 13.10 11.58
C MET A 386 -10.45 13.66 10.53
N ASN A 387 -11.27 14.67 10.92
CA ASN A 387 -12.16 15.36 10.01
C ASN A 387 -11.39 16.09 8.90
N ALA A 388 -10.32 16.78 9.25
CA ALA A 388 -9.49 17.48 8.27
C ALA A 388 -8.86 16.47 7.28
N LEU A 389 -8.27 15.38 7.77
CA LEU A 389 -7.72 14.32 6.90
C LEU A 389 -8.75 13.79 5.90
N ALA A 390 -9.96 13.51 6.36
CA ALA A 390 -10.99 12.95 5.49
C ALA A 390 -11.58 14.01 4.53
N SER A 391 -12.05 15.15 5.05
CA SER A 391 -12.76 16.16 4.23
C SER A 391 -11.87 16.77 3.15
N ASP A 392 -10.61 17.05 3.47
CA ASP A 392 -9.71 17.72 2.54
C ASP A 392 -9.14 16.80 1.47
N THR A 393 -9.21 15.47 1.69
CA THR A 393 -8.87 14.46 0.67
C THR A 393 -10.08 13.96 -0.14
N GLY A 394 -11.28 14.47 0.14
CA GLY A 394 -12.52 14.12 -0.57
C GLY A 394 -13.25 12.90 0.01
N GLY A 395 -12.86 12.44 1.20
CA GLY A 395 -13.56 11.40 1.93
C GLY A 395 -14.47 11.93 3.05
N ARG A 396 -14.77 11.08 4.00
CA ARG A 396 -15.63 11.39 5.16
C ARG A 396 -15.11 10.75 6.43
N THR A 397 -15.44 11.32 7.57
CA THR A 397 -15.23 10.70 8.87
C THR A 397 -16.48 9.94 9.31
N LEU A 398 -16.26 8.71 9.77
CA LEU A 398 -17.27 7.81 10.28
C LEU A 398 -17.19 7.83 11.80
N PHE A 399 -18.17 8.47 12.41
CA PHE A 399 -18.31 8.63 13.87
C PHE A 399 -19.49 7.85 14.39
N ASN A 400 -19.52 7.66 15.70
CA ASN A 400 -20.68 7.20 16.46
C ASN A 400 -21.33 5.95 15.86
N SER A 401 -20.53 5.02 15.37
CA SER A 401 -21.00 3.75 14.83
C SER A 401 -20.26 2.58 15.47
N ASN A 402 -21.01 1.61 15.96
CA ASN A 402 -20.42 0.36 16.45
C ASN A 402 -20.04 -0.60 15.31
N SER A 403 -20.51 -0.34 14.08
CA SER A 403 -20.17 -1.13 12.89
C SER A 403 -19.16 -0.38 12.02
N MET A 404 -17.89 -0.69 12.21
CA MET A 404 -16.83 -0.20 11.31
C MET A 404 -16.98 -0.80 9.91
N THR A 405 -17.48 -2.03 9.80
CA THR A 405 -17.62 -2.76 8.55
C THR A 405 -18.63 -2.12 7.62
N ASP A 406 -19.79 -1.70 8.14
CA ASP A 406 -20.80 -0.99 7.33
C ASP A 406 -20.24 0.35 6.80
N GLY A 407 -19.43 1.01 7.62
CA GLY A 407 -18.72 2.21 7.20
C GLY A 407 -17.72 1.96 6.09
N MET A 408 -16.99 0.84 6.17
CA MET A 408 -16.03 0.43 5.12
C MET A 408 -16.76 0.07 3.82
N GLU A 409 -17.83 -0.73 3.89
CA GLU A 409 -18.66 -1.09 2.73
C GLU A 409 -19.23 0.15 2.05
N LYS A 410 -19.81 1.06 2.83
CA LYS A 410 -20.35 2.32 2.31
C LYS A 410 -19.27 3.18 1.65
N ALA A 411 -18.07 3.29 2.24
CA ALA A 411 -16.97 4.02 1.65
C ALA A 411 -16.50 3.40 0.33
N LEU A 412 -16.47 2.07 0.23
CA LEU A 412 -16.14 1.36 -1.00
C LEU A 412 -17.19 1.61 -2.09
N ASP A 413 -18.47 1.57 -1.75
CA ASP A 413 -19.56 1.86 -2.70
C ASP A 413 -19.48 3.31 -3.20
N GLU A 414 -19.29 4.26 -2.29
CA GLU A 414 -19.17 5.68 -2.61
C GLU A 414 -17.98 5.98 -3.52
N THR A 415 -16.86 5.27 -3.31
CA THR A 415 -15.63 5.46 -4.08
C THR A 415 -15.54 4.58 -5.32
N SER A 416 -16.52 3.69 -5.55
CA SER A 416 -16.54 2.78 -6.70
C SER A 416 -16.75 3.50 -8.03
N ARG A 417 -17.38 4.70 -8.02
CA ARG A 417 -17.65 5.53 -9.21
C ARG A 417 -17.25 6.97 -8.94
N TYR A 418 -16.74 7.64 -9.95
CA TYR A 418 -16.43 9.06 -9.88
C TYR A 418 -16.40 9.68 -11.27
N TYR A 419 -16.48 11.02 -11.31
CA TYR A 419 -16.30 11.81 -12.52
C TYR A 419 -14.86 12.31 -12.57
N LEU A 420 -14.13 11.97 -13.63
CA LEU A 420 -12.79 12.47 -13.87
C LEU A 420 -12.90 13.76 -14.70
N LEU A 421 -12.48 14.87 -14.10
CA LEU A 421 -12.44 16.17 -14.74
C LEU A 421 -11.00 16.61 -14.95
N ALA A 422 -10.72 17.23 -16.11
CA ALA A 422 -9.46 17.93 -16.30
C ALA A 422 -9.68 19.29 -16.96
N TRP A 423 -8.82 20.25 -16.60
CA TRP A 423 -8.83 21.61 -17.14
C TRP A 423 -7.42 22.11 -17.39
N ARG A 424 -7.30 23.17 -18.21
CA ARG A 424 -6.02 23.82 -18.48
C ARG A 424 -5.80 24.94 -17.47
N PRO A 425 -4.74 24.90 -16.65
CA PRO A 425 -4.46 26.00 -15.75
C PRO A 425 -4.09 27.24 -16.54
N ASN A 426 -4.63 28.38 -16.14
CA ASN A 426 -4.24 29.66 -16.72
C ASN A 426 -2.83 30.00 -16.22
N THR A 427 -1.84 30.00 -17.13
CA THR A 427 -0.40 30.19 -16.83
C THR A 427 -0.07 31.52 -16.13
N ALA A 428 -0.99 32.49 -16.14
CA ALA A 428 -0.83 33.77 -15.44
C ALA A 428 -1.04 33.70 -13.91
N GLN A 429 -1.46 32.57 -13.35
CA GLN A 429 -1.83 32.41 -11.95
C GLN A 429 -1.18 31.16 -11.33
N GLN A 430 0.14 31.08 -11.34
CA GLN A 430 0.88 30.03 -10.62
C GLN A 430 0.90 30.32 -9.10
N HIS A 431 -0.24 30.24 -8.45
CA HIS A 431 -0.28 30.14 -7.00
C HIS A 431 0.01 28.69 -6.62
N ALA A 432 0.82 28.51 -5.60
CA ALA A 432 1.24 27.18 -5.13
C ALA A 432 0.06 26.28 -4.68
N SER A 433 -1.14 26.82 -4.49
CA SER A 433 -2.36 26.09 -4.08
C SER A 433 -3.61 26.85 -4.52
N PRO A 434 -4.11 26.67 -5.75
CA PRO A 434 -5.33 27.34 -6.20
C PRO A 434 -6.53 26.84 -5.42
N LYS A 435 -7.44 27.74 -5.08
CA LYS A 435 -8.73 27.41 -4.47
C LYS A 435 -9.69 26.91 -5.56
N VAL A 436 -9.92 25.58 -5.55
CA VAL A 436 -10.89 24.96 -6.46
C VAL A 436 -12.24 24.85 -5.78
N ARG A 437 -13.32 25.16 -6.52
CA ARG A 437 -14.70 24.97 -6.15
C ARG A 437 -15.47 24.36 -7.31
N ILE A 438 -16.22 23.31 -7.03
CA ILE A 438 -17.02 22.59 -8.02
C ILE A 438 -18.47 22.57 -7.52
N GLU A 439 -19.40 22.98 -8.39
CA GLU A 439 -20.84 23.03 -8.13
C GLU A 439 -21.61 22.30 -9.24
N ILE A 440 -22.81 21.81 -8.92
CA ILE A 440 -23.68 21.18 -9.90
C ILE A 440 -24.82 22.13 -10.25
N ALA A 441 -24.93 22.45 -11.52
CA ALA A 441 -25.96 23.35 -12.04
C ALA A 441 -27.36 22.85 -11.68
N GLY A 442 -28.17 23.74 -11.10
CA GLY A 442 -29.54 23.41 -10.71
C GLY A 442 -29.69 22.61 -9.42
N HIS A 443 -28.62 22.20 -8.79
CA HIS A 443 -28.65 21.37 -7.59
C HIS A 443 -27.67 21.86 -6.51
N PRO A 444 -27.93 23.07 -5.91
CA PRO A 444 -27.03 23.62 -4.89
C PRO A 444 -27.04 22.84 -3.57
N ASP A 445 -27.99 21.94 -3.40
CA ASP A 445 -28.18 21.09 -2.23
C ASP A 445 -27.45 19.73 -2.33
N TRP A 446 -26.89 19.40 -3.49
CA TRP A 446 -26.08 18.20 -3.64
C TRP A 446 -24.69 18.41 -3.04
N LYS A 447 -24.13 17.32 -2.49
CA LYS A 447 -22.79 17.34 -1.88
C LYS A 447 -21.75 16.91 -2.91
N VAL A 448 -20.82 17.80 -3.18
CA VAL A 448 -19.71 17.52 -4.11
C VAL A 448 -18.45 17.27 -3.30
N HIS A 449 -17.89 16.08 -3.44
CA HIS A 449 -16.63 15.67 -2.83
C HIS A 449 -15.56 15.59 -3.90
N PHE A 450 -14.47 16.31 -3.74
CA PHE A 450 -13.32 16.30 -4.62
C PHE A 450 -12.06 16.65 -3.83
N ARG A 451 -10.90 16.34 -4.39
CA ARG A 451 -9.62 16.66 -3.75
C ARG A 451 -9.43 18.18 -3.66
N ARG A 452 -9.25 18.68 -2.44
CA ARG A 452 -8.85 20.06 -2.17
C ARG A 452 -7.35 20.05 -1.93
N GLY A 453 -6.51 20.66 -2.76
CA GLY A 453 -5.08 20.72 -2.50
C GLY A 453 -4.25 20.93 -3.75
N HIS A 454 -2.95 20.86 -3.59
CA HIS A 454 -1.97 21.03 -4.66
C HIS A 454 -2.28 20.10 -5.83
N PHE A 455 -2.78 20.67 -6.90
CA PHE A 455 -2.73 20.04 -8.20
C PHE A 455 -1.31 20.22 -8.72
N ALA A 456 -0.37 19.44 -8.18
CA ALA A 456 0.98 19.46 -8.70
C ALA A 456 0.90 19.07 -10.17
N GLN A 457 1.31 19.98 -11.03
CA GLN A 457 1.80 19.57 -12.34
C GLN A 457 2.71 18.37 -12.10
N ARG A 458 2.45 17.25 -12.77
CA ARG A 458 3.46 16.22 -13.01
C ARG A 458 4.52 16.81 -13.96
N GLY A 459 5.02 18.01 -13.61
CA GLY A 459 6.17 18.60 -14.24
C GLY A 459 7.36 17.85 -13.69
N ASP A 460 8.08 17.19 -14.57
CA ASP A 460 9.44 16.72 -14.35
C ASP A 460 9.70 16.25 -12.90
N GLN A 461 9.22 15.07 -12.53
CA GLN A 461 10.19 14.23 -11.86
C GLN A 461 11.34 14.18 -12.88
N SER A 462 12.25 15.15 -12.74
CA SER A 462 13.54 15.07 -13.37
C SER A 462 13.91 13.60 -13.32
N SER A 463 13.99 12.99 -14.48
CA SER A 463 14.74 11.78 -14.64
C SER A 463 16.14 12.15 -14.14
N THR A 464 16.31 12.17 -12.83
CA THR A 464 17.61 11.90 -12.25
C THR A 464 17.96 10.63 -12.96
N LYS A 465 18.84 10.75 -13.95
CA LYS A 465 19.45 9.63 -14.65
C LYS A 465 19.90 8.71 -13.53
N ARG A 466 18.98 7.76 -13.13
CA ARG A 466 19.40 6.66 -12.28
C ARG A 466 20.53 6.03 -13.06
N GLY A 467 21.69 5.99 -12.46
CA GLY A 467 22.77 5.20 -12.99
C GLY A 467 22.25 3.80 -13.33
N PRO A 468 22.90 3.05 -14.20
CA PRO A 468 22.47 1.72 -14.60
C PRO A 468 22.10 0.94 -13.34
N ALA A 469 20.86 0.46 -13.26
CA ALA A 469 20.34 -0.24 -12.11
C ALA A 469 21.22 -1.48 -11.90
N THR A 470 21.89 -1.57 -10.77
CA THR A 470 22.79 -2.68 -10.45
C THR A 470 21.98 -3.85 -9.89
N MET A 471 22.33 -5.07 -10.32
CA MET A 471 21.75 -6.28 -9.73
C MET A 471 22.14 -6.37 -8.26
N PRO A 472 21.18 -6.69 -7.35
CA PRO A 472 21.50 -6.94 -5.95
C PRO A 472 22.52 -8.08 -5.82
N THR A 473 23.40 -7.97 -4.85
CA THR A 473 24.43 -8.98 -4.58
C THR A 473 24.02 -9.91 -3.43
N ASN A 474 23.09 -9.48 -2.59
CA ASN A 474 22.59 -10.25 -1.44
C ASN A 474 21.08 -10.02 -1.22
N ALA A 475 20.49 -10.85 -0.35
CA ALA A 475 19.05 -10.80 -0.04
C ALA A 475 18.64 -9.48 0.64
N GLU A 476 19.52 -8.86 1.43
CA GLU A 476 19.24 -7.60 2.11
C GLU A 476 19.10 -6.44 1.11
N GLU A 477 20.01 -6.38 0.13
CA GLU A 477 19.90 -5.42 -0.97
C GLU A 477 18.65 -5.65 -1.80
N LEU A 478 18.25 -6.91 -2.05
CA LEU A 478 17.02 -7.23 -2.75
C LEU A 478 15.80 -6.75 -1.97
N SER A 479 15.78 -6.96 -0.66
CA SER A 479 14.70 -6.50 0.22
C SER A 479 14.59 -4.97 0.27
N ALA A 480 15.74 -4.27 0.21
CA ALA A 480 15.82 -2.81 0.22
C ALA A 480 15.54 -2.17 -1.16
N THR A 481 15.57 -2.96 -2.23
CA THR A 481 15.31 -2.45 -3.58
C THR A 481 13.85 -2.02 -3.67
N ASP A 482 13.63 -0.75 -3.99
CA ASP A 482 12.29 -0.19 -4.25
C ASP A 482 11.75 -0.79 -5.57
N THR A 483 11.08 -1.90 -5.45
CA THR A 483 10.53 -2.68 -6.55
C THR A 483 9.15 -2.17 -6.94
N SER A 484 9.05 -0.86 -7.17
CA SER A 484 7.80 -0.30 -7.70
C SER A 484 7.46 -0.96 -9.03
N ILE A 485 6.25 -1.47 -9.14
CA ILE A 485 5.68 -2.26 -10.25
C ILE A 485 5.78 -1.52 -11.61
N THR A 486 6.12 -0.23 -11.60
CA THR A 486 6.11 0.67 -12.76
C THR A 486 7.34 0.57 -13.68
N ASP A 487 8.45 -0.01 -13.22
CA ASP A 487 9.72 -0.03 -13.99
C ASP A 487 10.11 -1.42 -14.50
N GLN A 488 9.14 -2.29 -14.80
CA GLN A 488 9.45 -3.60 -15.40
C GLN A 488 9.80 -3.43 -16.89
N GLU A 489 11.10 -3.29 -17.16
CA GLU A 489 11.60 -3.25 -18.54
C GLU A 489 11.77 -4.65 -19.16
N VAL A 490 11.89 -5.69 -18.31
CA VAL A 490 11.97 -7.12 -18.71
C VAL A 490 10.78 -7.85 -18.07
N PRO A 491 9.81 -8.33 -18.87
CA PRO A 491 8.69 -9.09 -18.34
C PRO A 491 9.18 -10.34 -17.62
N THR A 492 8.81 -10.47 -16.34
CA THR A 492 9.21 -11.59 -15.48
C THR A 492 7.98 -12.13 -14.77
N SER A 493 7.79 -13.45 -14.84
CA SER A 493 6.68 -14.15 -14.18
C SER A 493 7.21 -15.07 -13.09
N LEU A 494 6.47 -15.14 -11.98
CA LEU A 494 6.77 -15.98 -10.84
C LEU A 494 5.56 -16.86 -10.51
N PHE A 495 5.79 -18.14 -10.33
CA PHE A 495 4.84 -19.09 -9.76
C PHE A 495 5.43 -19.69 -8.49
N LEU A 496 4.64 -19.71 -7.42
CA LEU A 496 4.99 -20.34 -6.15
C LEU A 496 4.11 -21.56 -5.90
N GLY A 497 4.74 -22.65 -5.52
CA GLY A 497 4.06 -23.89 -5.16
C GLY A 497 4.70 -24.54 -3.94
N HIS A 498 3.96 -25.43 -3.29
CA HIS A 498 4.47 -26.25 -2.20
C HIS A 498 4.13 -27.72 -2.43
N LYS A 499 5.01 -28.61 -1.98
CA LYS A 499 4.80 -30.04 -1.93
C LYS A 499 5.45 -30.64 -0.69
N GLN A 500 4.92 -31.76 -0.21
CA GLN A 500 5.58 -32.57 0.81
C GLN A 500 6.69 -33.40 0.16
N ILE A 501 7.83 -33.50 0.82
CA ILE A 501 8.94 -34.35 0.37
C ILE A 501 9.00 -35.69 1.11
N ARG A 502 9.54 -36.70 0.47
CA ARG A 502 9.79 -37.99 1.09
C ARG A 502 10.69 -37.82 2.32
N GLY A 503 10.38 -38.51 3.39
CA GLY A 503 11.10 -38.37 4.66
C GLY A 503 10.63 -37.22 5.55
N GLY A 504 9.56 -36.53 5.16
CA GLY A 504 8.91 -35.46 5.95
C GLY A 504 9.49 -34.08 5.66
N GLY A 505 8.65 -33.10 5.86
CA GLY A 505 8.94 -31.68 5.59
C GLY A 505 8.25 -31.16 4.35
N MET A 506 8.23 -29.82 4.22
CA MET A 506 7.64 -29.13 3.10
C MET A 506 8.72 -28.53 2.21
N GLN A 507 8.48 -28.53 0.92
CA GLN A 507 9.32 -27.90 -0.10
C GLN A 507 8.54 -26.78 -0.76
N LEU A 508 9.12 -25.60 -0.78
CA LEU A 508 8.70 -24.47 -1.58
C LEU A 508 9.35 -24.60 -2.96
N THR A 509 8.56 -24.42 -4.01
CA THR A 509 9.03 -24.36 -5.40
C THR A 509 8.75 -22.96 -5.93
N ALA A 510 9.77 -22.27 -6.42
CA ALA A 510 9.66 -21.04 -7.17
C ALA A 510 10.01 -21.32 -8.64
N ALA A 511 9.04 -21.21 -9.53
CA ALA A 511 9.28 -21.30 -10.98
C ALA A 511 9.23 -19.87 -11.55
N ILE A 512 10.27 -19.51 -12.29
CA ILE A 512 10.49 -18.17 -12.84
C ILE A 512 10.57 -18.26 -14.35
N GLN A 513 9.87 -17.38 -15.05
CA GLN A 513 10.01 -17.18 -16.50
C GLN A 513 10.41 -15.75 -16.78
N VAL A 514 11.51 -15.58 -17.50
CA VAL A 514 12.02 -14.29 -17.95
C VAL A 514 11.81 -14.23 -19.47
N PHE A 515 11.15 -13.18 -19.93
CA PHE A 515 10.88 -12.96 -21.36
C PHE A 515 11.89 -11.95 -21.92
N GLY A 516 12.62 -12.35 -22.95
CA GLY A 516 13.63 -11.50 -23.60
C GLY A 516 13.44 -11.43 -25.11
N GLN A 517 14.22 -10.57 -25.76
CA GLN A 517 14.28 -10.48 -27.20
C GLN A 517 15.58 -11.12 -27.70
N ILE A 518 15.48 -12.02 -28.67
CA ILE A 518 16.65 -12.60 -29.36
C ILE A 518 16.91 -11.81 -30.64
N SER A 519 18.15 -11.34 -30.80
CA SER A 519 18.65 -10.81 -32.08
C SER A 519 18.97 -11.98 -33.03
N SER A 520 18.76 -11.76 -34.33
CA SER A 520 18.90 -12.80 -35.36
C SER A 520 20.31 -13.41 -35.50
N ASP A 521 21.35 -12.79 -34.93
CA ASP A 521 22.73 -13.09 -35.28
C ASP A 521 23.56 -13.90 -34.28
N SER A 522 23.15 -14.05 -33.01
CA SER A 522 24.07 -14.63 -32.01
C SER A 522 23.59 -15.87 -31.24
N GLY A 523 22.32 -16.21 -31.26
CA GLY A 523 21.78 -17.50 -30.76
C GLY A 523 22.08 -17.90 -29.29
N LYS A 524 22.81 -17.08 -28.52
CA LYS A 524 23.21 -17.35 -27.13
C LYS A 524 22.99 -16.14 -26.24
N GLU A 525 21.76 -15.68 -26.15
CA GLU A 525 21.44 -14.61 -25.22
C GLU A 525 21.12 -15.20 -23.84
N THR A 526 21.56 -14.53 -22.80
CA THR A 526 21.41 -15.01 -21.41
C THR A 526 20.71 -13.99 -20.54
N ALA A 527 20.03 -14.48 -19.51
CA ALA A 527 19.50 -13.67 -18.41
C ALA A 527 20.15 -14.10 -17.10
N ASP A 528 20.50 -13.13 -16.26
CA ASP A 528 20.91 -13.36 -14.88
C ASP A 528 19.66 -13.20 -13.98
N VAL A 529 19.40 -14.21 -13.15
CA VAL A 529 18.28 -14.22 -12.20
C VAL A 529 18.83 -14.30 -10.79
N PHE A 530 18.44 -13.37 -9.94
CA PHE A 530 18.70 -13.40 -8.51
C PHE A 530 17.38 -13.46 -7.76
N GLY A 531 17.27 -14.37 -6.80
CA GLY A 531 16.06 -14.52 -6.00
C GLY A 531 16.37 -14.76 -4.53
N ALA A 532 15.46 -14.34 -3.66
CA ALA A 532 15.51 -14.61 -2.23
C ALA A 532 14.13 -14.96 -1.69
N VAL A 533 14.13 -15.82 -0.67
CA VAL A 533 12.96 -16.26 0.07
C VAL A 533 13.06 -15.68 1.47
N PHE A 534 12.03 -14.94 1.88
CA PHE A 534 11.93 -14.31 3.19
C PHE A 534 10.80 -14.94 4.00
N ASP A 535 11.01 -15.11 5.29
CA ASP A 535 9.91 -15.46 6.20
C ASP A 535 9.01 -14.24 6.47
N SER A 536 7.92 -14.45 7.22
CA SER A 536 6.98 -13.37 7.57
C SER A 536 7.63 -12.25 8.41
N GLY A 537 8.80 -12.48 9.00
CA GLY A 537 9.58 -11.49 9.74
C GLY A 537 10.48 -10.64 8.85
N GLY A 538 10.60 -10.98 7.56
CA GLY A 538 11.52 -10.33 6.63
C GLY A 538 12.94 -10.90 6.68
N LYS A 539 13.16 -12.00 7.41
CA LYS A 539 14.44 -12.69 7.46
C LYS A 539 14.61 -13.56 6.22
N ALA A 540 15.73 -13.43 5.52
CA ALA A 540 16.07 -14.31 4.41
C ALA A 540 16.33 -15.72 4.92
N VAL A 541 15.61 -16.70 4.36
CA VAL A 541 15.75 -18.15 4.66
C VAL A 541 16.39 -18.91 3.53
N GLY A 542 16.51 -18.31 2.36
CA GLY A 542 17.21 -18.86 1.20
C GLY A 542 17.41 -17.81 0.12
N SER A 543 18.42 -17.98 -0.70
CA SER A 543 18.68 -17.16 -1.88
C SER A 543 19.36 -17.96 -2.95
N PHE A 544 19.24 -17.53 -4.20
CA PHE A 544 19.91 -18.17 -5.34
C PHE A 544 20.28 -17.11 -6.39
N LYS A 545 21.29 -17.47 -7.18
CA LYS A 545 21.70 -16.69 -8.35
C LYS A 545 21.99 -17.66 -9.48
N GLU A 546 21.34 -17.45 -10.61
CA GLU A 546 21.46 -18.33 -11.76
C GLU A 546 21.61 -17.52 -13.05
N ARG A 547 22.46 -18.00 -13.94
CA ARG A 547 22.54 -17.52 -15.32
C ARG A 547 21.92 -18.55 -16.23
N THR A 548 20.93 -18.16 -16.99
CA THR A 548 20.17 -19.05 -17.87
C THR A 548 20.15 -18.54 -19.31
N ASN A 549 20.03 -19.47 -20.27
CA ASN A 549 19.94 -19.14 -21.68
C ASN A 549 18.50 -18.78 -22.06
N LEU A 550 18.33 -17.74 -22.85
CA LEU A 550 17.08 -17.41 -23.51
C LEU A 550 16.87 -18.33 -24.71
N SER A 551 15.85 -19.17 -24.64
CA SER A 551 15.49 -20.10 -25.72
C SER A 551 14.39 -19.52 -26.57
N ARG A 552 14.52 -19.65 -27.91
CA ARG A 552 13.47 -19.19 -28.83
C ARG A 552 12.24 -20.10 -28.68
N ALA A 553 11.06 -19.49 -28.58
CA ALA A 553 9.80 -20.21 -28.66
C ALA A 553 9.61 -20.83 -30.05
N ALA A 554 8.68 -21.76 -30.19
CA ALA A 554 8.44 -22.53 -31.41
C ALA A 554 8.06 -21.68 -32.63
N SER A 555 7.62 -20.42 -32.46
CA SER A 555 7.35 -19.45 -33.52
C SER A 555 8.23 -18.21 -33.40
N ALA A 556 8.61 -17.63 -34.54
CA ALA A 556 9.47 -16.43 -34.60
C ALA A 556 8.81 -15.17 -33.99
N GLU A 557 7.50 -15.18 -33.82
CA GLU A 557 6.71 -14.06 -33.26
C GLU A 557 6.61 -14.08 -31.73
N GLN A 558 7.00 -15.18 -31.10
CA GLN A 558 6.96 -15.30 -29.63
C GLN A 558 8.28 -14.83 -29.00
N PRO A 559 8.23 -14.15 -27.84
CA PRO A 559 9.43 -13.74 -27.15
C PRO A 559 10.25 -14.96 -26.72
N ALA A 560 11.55 -14.81 -26.65
CA ALA A 560 12.42 -15.82 -26.08
C ALA A 560 12.15 -15.97 -24.57
N ILE A 561 12.24 -17.18 -24.06
CA ILE A 561 11.92 -17.52 -22.69
C ILE A 561 13.13 -18.18 -22.02
N ALA A 562 13.44 -17.71 -20.82
CA ALA A 562 14.32 -18.41 -19.90
C ALA A 562 13.51 -18.91 -18.70
N ASN A 563 13.69 -20.17 -18.33
CA ASN A 563 13.04 -20.80 -17.19
C ASN A 563 14.08 -21.12 -16.11
N VAL A 564 13.75 -20.73 -14.87
CA VAL A 564 14.53 -21.06 -13.68
C VAL A 564 13.59 -21.67 -12.65
N ASN A 565 14.01 -22.79 -12.05
CA ASN A 565 13.28 -23.43 -10.97
C ASN A 565 14.16 -23.48 -9.73
N TYR A 566 13.68 -22.94 -8.63
CA TYR A 566 14.34 -22.99 -7.33
C TYR A 566 13.49 -23.74 -6.33
N GLU A 567 14.07 -24.67 -5.63
CA GLU A 567 13.41 -25.50 -4.62
C GLU A 567 14.12 -25.33 -3.27
N LEU A 568 13.32 -25.04 -2.23
CA LEU A 568 13.84 -24.84 -0.88
C LEU A 568 13.00 -25.63 0.12
N LYS A 569 13.67 -26.39 1.01
CA LYS A 569 13.01 -27.02 2.15
C LYS A 569 12.73 -25.95 3.21
N VAL A 570 11.45 -25.83 3.61
CA VAL A 570 11.00 -24.80 4.54
C VAL A 570 10.11 -25.39 5.62
N ALA A 571 10.02 -24.71 6.78
CA ALA A 571 9.04 -24.99 7.80
C ALA A 571 7.63 -24.48 7.39
N PRO A 572 6.57 -24.96 8.00
CA PRO A 572 5.24 -24.36 7.83
C PRO A 572 5.25 -22.88 8.21
N GLY A 573 4.60 -22.04 7.42
CA GLY A 573 4.57 -20.59 7.65
C GLY A 573 4.32 -19.80 6.37
N LEU A 574 4.37 -18.49 6.48
CA LEU A 574 4.17 -17.56 5.38
C LEU A 574 5.53 -17.09 4.86
N TYR A 575 5.74 -17.19 3.55
CA TYR A 575 6.99 -16.83 2.87
C TYR A 575 6.73 -15.89 1.71
N GLN A 576 7.63 -14.91 1.54
CA GLN A 576 7.71 -14.08 0.35
C GLN A 576 8.88 -14.53 -0.51
N VAL A 577 8.67 -14.62 -1.81
CA VAL A 577 9.74 -14.82 -2.80
C VAL A 577 9.84 -13.57 -3.66
N SER A 578 11.02 -12.98 -3.69
CA SER A 578 11.33 -11.81 -4.51
C SER A 578 12.43 -12.16 -5.51
N ILE A 579 12.24 -11.75 -6.78
CA ILE A 579 13.10 -12.08 -7.91
C ILE A 579 13.45 -10.81 -8.66
N ILE A 580 14.71 -10.64 -9.00
CA ILE A 580 15.17 -9.69 -10.02
C ILE A 580 15.83 -10.49 -11.16
N ALA A 581 15.42 -10.19 -12.37
CA ALA A 581 16.01 -10.72 -13.59
C ALA A 581 16.65 -9.61 -14.41
N ARG A 582 17.81 -9.86 -15.00
CA ARG A 582 18.49 -8.94 -15.92
C ARG A 582 18.72 -9.61 -17.26
N ASP A 583 18.25 -8.98 -18.32
CA ASP A 583 18.65 -9.33 -19.66
C ASP A 583 20.10 -8.83 -19.89
N ASN A 584 21.02 -9.76 -20.13
CA ASN A 584 22.45 -9.43 -20.23
C ASN A 584 22.80 -8.66 -21.52
N ARG A 585 21.94 -8.67 -22.54
CA ARG A 585 22.12 -7.89 -23.76
C ARG A 585 21.68 -6.45 -23.58
N THR A 586 20.46 -6.24 -23.11
CA THR A 586 19.85 -4.90 -22.96
C THR A 586 20.21 -4.23 -21.63
N GLN A 587 20.76 -4.98 -20.68
CA GLN A 587 21.01 -4.56 -19.29
C GLN A 587 19.75 -4.09 -18.54
N ARG A 588 18.56 -4.36 -19.08
CA ARG A 588 17.27 -4.02 -18.48
C ARG A 588 16.93 -5.02 -17.38
N LEU A 589 16.19 -4.53 -16.38
CA LEU A 589 15.77 -5.33 -15.24
C LEU A 589 14.27 -5.65 -15.30
N GLY A 590 13.91 -6.84 -14.80
CA GLY A 590 12.57 -7.25 -14.48
C GLY A 590 12.47 -7.66 -13.02
N HIS A 591 11.33 -7.51 -12.40
CA HIS A 591 11.08 -7.89 -11.02
C HIS A 591 9.78 -8.68 -10.91
N ALA A 592 9.77 -9.71 -10.07
CA ALA A 592 8.57 -10.42 -9.68
C ALA A 592 8.60 -10.76 -8.19
N MET A 593 7.46 -10.64 -7.53
CA MET A 593 7.31 -10.94 -6.11
C MET A 593 5.94 -11.57 -5.86
N ASP A 594 5.90 -12.59 -5.03
CA ASP A 594 4.64 -13.19 -4.59
C ASP A 594 4.81 -13.82 -3.20
N TRP A 595 3.67 -14.15 -2.56
CA TRP A 595 3.61 -14.77 -1.26
C TRP A 595 3.01 -16.17 -1.34
N ILE A 596 3.52 -17.07 -0.50
CA ILE A 596 2.99 -18.41 -0.35
C ILE A 596 2.87 -18.79 1.12
N GLU A 597 1.73 -19.37 1.49
CA GLU A 597 1.54 -20.03 2.77
C GLU A 597 1.88 -21.51 2.66
N ILE A 598 2.83 -21.96 3.46
CA ILE A 598 3.21 -23.37 3.57
C ILE A 598 2.41 -23.98 4.73
N PRO A 599 1.48 -24.90 4.46
CA PRO A 599 0.61 -25.47 5.47
C PRO A 599 1.41 -26.34 6.46
N LYS A 600 0.86 -26.47 7.67
CA LYS A 600 1.35 -27.47 8.61
C LYS A 600 1.01 -28.87 8.07
N LEU A 601 1.96 -29.78 8.23
CA LEU A 601 1.71 -31.19 7.93
C LEU A 601 0.75 -31.77 8.96
N ASN A 602 -0.46 -32.05 8.52
CA ASN A 602 -1.46 -32.76 9.30
C ASN A 602 -1.57 -34.20 8.77
N ALA A 603 -2.11 -35.09 9.61
CA ALA A 603 -2.46 -36.44 9.17
C ALA A 603 -3.67 -36.47 8.24
N ASP A 604 -4.36 -35.33 8.10
CA ASP A 604 -5.60 -35.20 7.33
C ASP A 604 -5.34 -35.19 5.82
N LEU A 605 -6.36 -35.55 5.06
CA LEU A 605 -6.33 -35.48 3.61
C LEU A 605 -6.00 -34.07 3.16
N SER A 606 -4.98 -33.93 2.31
CA SER A 606 -4.52 -32.63 1.81
C SER A 606 -3.90 -32.75 0.43
N LEU A 607 -3.75 -31.62 -0.26
CA LEU A 607 -3.18 -31.52 -1.60
C LEU A 607 -1.98 -30.56 -1.62
N SER A 608 -1.00 -30.86 -2.49
CA SER A 608 0.03 -29.87 -2.86
C SER A 608 -0.59 -28.75 -3.68
N SER A 609 0.19 -27.70 -3.95
CA SER A 609 -0.12 -26.78 -5.04
C SER A 609 -0.29 -27.52 -6.36
N ILE A 610 -1.10 -26.95 -7.28
CA ILE A 610 -1.28 -27.47 -8.63
C ILE A 610 -0.23 -26.83 -9.54
N TYR A 611 0.62 -27.66 -10.13
CA TYR A 611 1.66 -27.25 -11.08
C TYR A 611 1.08 -27.34 -12.49
N LEU A 612 1.19 -26.26 -13.27
CA LEU A 612 0.71 -26.20 -14.65
C LEU A 612 1.88 -26.10 -15.63
N GLY A 613 1.78 -26.87 -16.72
CA GLY A 613 2.77 -26.82 -17.81
C GLY A 613 2.13 -27.08 -19.17
N GLU A 614 2.91 -26.83 -20.21
CA GLU A 614 2.56 -27.21 -21.58
C GLU A 614 3.17 -28.55 -21.95
N VAL A 615 2.40 -29.33 -22.68
CA VAL A 615 2.91 -30.57 -23.28
C VAL A 615 3.43 -30.23 -24.67
N PRO A 616 4.73 -30.43 -24.95
CA PRO A 616 5.24 -30.33 -26.32
C PRO A 616 4.56 -31.37 -27.20
N ALA A 617 4.23 -30.99 -28.44
CA ALA A 617 3.55 -31.88 -29.41
C ALA A 617 4.30 -33.20 -29.70
N THR A 618 5.58 -33.32 -29.30
CA THR A 618 6.51 -34.39 -29.61
C THR A 618 6.72 -35.41 -28.47
N ILE A 619 6.10 -35.22 -27.29
CA ILE A 619 6.29 -36.13 -26.14
C ILE A 619 5.12 -37.10 -26.03
N ASP A 620 5.39 -38.39 -26.21
CA ASP A 620 4.44 -39.49 -25.89
C ASP A 620 4.11 -39.50 -24.37
N ALA A 621 2.82 -39.44 -24.06
CA ALA A 621 2.31 -39.36 -22.68
C ALA A 621 2.57 -40.62 -21.81
N THR A 622 3.24 -41.63 -22.32
CA THR A 622 3.37 -42.97 -21.68
C THR A 622 4.79 -43.28 -21.17
N GLY A 623 5.77 -42.40 -21.31
CA GLY A 623 7.16 -42.65 -20.91
C GLY A 623 7.43 -42.43 -19.40
N PRO A 624 8.56 -42.97 -18.86
CA PRO A 624 8.95 -42.82 -17.44
C PRO A 624 9.14 -41.38 -16.99
N ASN A 625 9.21 -40.43 -17.92
CA ASN A 625 9.31 -38.98 -17.67
C ASN A 625 7.95 -38.25 -17.68
N ALA A 626 6.85 -38.99 -17.74
CA ALA A 626 5.49 -38.43 -17.79
C ALA A 626 5.10 -37.55 -16.58
N THR A 627 5.86 -37.62 -15.48
CA THR A 627 5.64 -36.83 -14.26
C THR A 627 6.45 -35.53 -14.21
N GLN A 628 7.43 -35.33 -15.10
CA GLN A 628 8.18 -34.07 -15.16
C GLN A 628 7.43 -33.05 -16.04
N ILE A 629 6.89 -32.01 -15.40
CA ILE A 629 6.24 -30.90 -16.08
C ILE A 629 7.24 -29.72 -16.11
N GLY A 630 7.46 -29.14 -17.29
CA GLY A 630 8.01 -27.80 -17.41
C GLY A 630 6.99 -26.80 -16.90
N ILE A 631 7.20 -26.28 -15.68
CA ILE A 631 6.24 -25.37 -15.05
C ILE A 631 6.14 -24.09 -15.85
N ASN A 632 4.94 -23.74 -16.31
CA ASN A 632 4.65 -22.45 -16.93
C ASN A 632 4.33 -21.41 -15.84
N ALA A 633 5.32 -20.63 -15.43
CA ALA A 633 5.18 -19.65 -14.36
C ALA A 633 4.21 -18.51 -14.72
N SER A 634 4.05 -18.18 -16.00
CA SER A 634 3.08 -17.17 -16.45
C SER A 634 1.64 -17.66 -16.37
N ARG A 635 1.41 -18.96 -16.37
CA ARG A 635 0.10 -19.62 -16.41
C ARG A 635 -0.78 -19.13 -17.57
N ARG A 636 -0.13 -18.73 -18.67
CA ARG A 636 -0.77 -18.31 -19.91
C ARG A 636 -0.57 -19.41 -20.95
N PHE A 637 -1.64 -19.78 -21.63
CA PHE A 637 -1.64 -20.87 -22.60
C PHE A 637 -2.31 -20.42 -23.89
N ALA A 638 -1.65 -20.68 -25.03
CA ALA A 638 -2.26 -20.47 -26.32
C ALA A 638 -3.42 -21.43 -26.55
N ARG A 639 -4.44 -21.05 -27.32
CA ARG A 639 -5.57 -21.94 -27.64
C ARG A 639 -5.15 -23.25 -28.31
N THR A 640 -3.99 -23.27 -28.95
CA THR A 640 -3.43 -24.46 -29.61
C THR A 640 -2.68 -25.40 -28.65
N SER A 641 -2.48 -24.96 -27.40
CA SER A 641 -1.71 -25.72 -26.42
C SER A 641 -2.50 -26.90 -25.81
N ARG A 642 -1.75 -27.91 -25.37
CA ARG A 642 -2.23 -28.92 -24.42
C ARG A 642 -1.69 -28.60 -23.05
N LEU A 643 -2.58 -28.38 -22.09
CA LEU A 643 -2.23 -28.08 -20.71
C LEU A 643 -2.14 -29.38 -19.93
N ARG A 644 -1.00 -29.60 -19.26
CA ARG A 644 -0.82 -30.65 -18.27
C ARG A 644 -0.78 -30.05 -16.89
N PHE A 645 -1.39 -30.73 -15.93
CA PHE A 645 -1.31 -30.35 -14.52
C PHE A 645 -0.87 -31.52 -13.66
N THR A 646 -0.21 -31.21 -12.54
CA THR A 646 0.20 -32.20 -11.53
C THR A 646 -0.06 -31.65 -10.13
N SER A 647 -0.57 -32.50 -9.25
CA SER A 647 -0.72 -32.26 -7.82
C SER A 647 -0.41 -33.55 -7.06
N TYR A 648 -0.11 -33.42 -5.76
CA TYR A 648 0.18 -34.59 -4.90
C TYR A 648 -0.85 -34.61 -3.77
N ILE A 649 -1.39 -35.81 -3.48
CA ILE A 649 -2.36 -36.06 -2.44
C ILE A 649 -1.65 -36.69 -1.25
N TYR A 650 -1.93 -36.18 -0.05
CA TYR A 650 -1.34 -36.63 1.21
C TYR A 650 -2.43 -37.01 2.20
N GLY A 651 -2.06 -37.78 3.23
CA GLY A 651 -2.98 -38.10 4.33
C GLY A 651 -4.13 -39.03 3.95
N ALA A 652 -4.01 -39.76 2.83
CA ALA A 652 -4.97 -40.81 2.51
C ALA A 652 -5.06 -41.84 3.65
N THR A 653 -6.27 -42.34 3.93
CA THR A 653 -6.54 -43.20 5.08
C THR A 653 -5.60 -44.42 5.12
N ARG A 654 -4.91 -44.56 6.23
CA ARG A 654 -4.03 -45.70 6.53
C ARG A 654 -4.79 -46.65 7.45
N GLY A 655 -5.32 -47.71 6.88
CA GLY A 655 -6.02 -48.78 7.62
C GLY A 655 -5.68 -50.13 7.08
N ALA A 656 -6.39 -51.18 7.57
CA ALA A 656 -6.30 -52.53 7.02
C ALA A 656 -6.80 -52.62 5.57
N THR A 657 -7.55 -51.62 5.11
CA THR A 657 -8.05 -51.49 3.73
C THR A 657 -7.19 -50.47 2.95
N PRO A 658 -6.92 -50.74 1.65
CA PRO A 658 -6.25 -49.80 0.78
C PRO A 658 -7.03 -48.48 0.71
N PRO A 659 -6.35 -47.29 0.53
CA PRO A 659 -7.03 -46.04 0.33
C PRO A 659 -7.96 -46.06 -0.88
N ASP A 660 -9.19 -45.59 -0.74
CA ASP A 660 -10.17 -45.43 -1.82
C ASP A 660 -10.35 -43.94 -2.11
N ILE A 661 -9.48 -43.40 -2.98
CA ILE A 661 -9.42 -41.98 -3.30
C ILE A 661 -10.04 -41.70 -4.66
N GLY A 662 -11.07 -40.87 -4.67
CA GLY A 662 -11.65 -40.27 -5.86
C GLY A 662 -11.08 -38.87 -6.10
N VAL A 663 -10.88 -38.48 -7.37
CA VAL A 663 -10.47 -37.13 -7.74
C VAL A 663 -11.43 -36.50 -8.72
N LYS A 664 -11.93 -35.32 -8.38
CA LYS A 664 -12.76 -34.45 -9.23
C LYS A 664 -11.93 -33.30 -9.76
N VAL A 665 -12.04 -33.04 -11.06
CA VAL A 665 -11.39 -31.92 -11.73
C VAL A 665 -12.45 -31.01 -12.31
N GLU A 666 -12.40 -29.73 -11.99
CA GLU A 666 -13.37 -28.74 -12.46
C GLU A 666 -12.61 -27.57 -13.09
N ILE A 667 -13.07 -27.11 -14.25
CA ILE A 667 -12.62 -25.86 -14.88
C ILE A 667 -13.75 -24.87 -14.79
N LEU A 668 -13.45 -23.71 -14.15
CA LEU A 668 -14.43 -22.65 -13.92
C LEU A 668 -14.06 -21.37 -14.70
N ARG A 669 -15.08 -20.63 -15.14
CA ARG A 669 -14.97 -19.26 -15.65
C ARG A 669 -15.82 -18.36 -14.77
N GLY A 670 -15.16 -17.54 -13.94
CA GLY A 670 -15.86 -16.93 -12.80
C GLY A 670 -16.43 -18.00 -11.87
N ASN A 671 -17.73 -17.93 -11.57
CA ASN A 671 -18.41 -18.92 -10.73
C ASN A 671 -19.08 -20.06 -11.54
N GLN A 672 -18.95 -20.06 -12.86
CA GLN A 672 -19.60 -21.03 -13.72
C GLN A 672 -18.66 -22.18 -14.08
N ILE A 673 -19.07 -23.42 -13.86
CA ILE A 673 -18.33 -24.61 -14.29
C ILE A 673 -18.48 -24.74 -15.82
N VAL A 674 -17.35 -24.72 -16.54
CA VAL A 674 -17.31 -24.89 -17.99
C VAL A 674 -16.91 -26.30 -18.42
N SER A 675 -16.23 -27.05 -17.52
CA SER A 675 -15.88 -28.44 -17.75
C SER A 675 -15.73 -29.16 -16.40
N ALA A 676 -16.34 -30.34 -16.27
CA ALA A 676 -16.22 -31.20 -15.10
C ALA A 676 -16.29 -32.66 -15.59
N PRO A 677 -15.17 -33.31 -15.92
CA PRO A 677 -15.13 -34.71 -16.24
C PRO A 677 -15.61 -35.56 -15.04
N PRO A 678 -16.06 -36.81 -15.27
CA PRO A 678 -16.42 -37.71 -14.19
C PRO A 678 -15.29 -37.89 -13.18
N GLU A 679 -15.65 -38.14 -11.93
CA GLU A 679 -14.70 -38.48 -10.87
C GLU A 679 -13.82 -39.66 -11.27
N GLN A 680 -12.52 -39.51 -11.11
CA GLN A 680 -11.53 -40.56 -11.39
C GLN A 680 -11.13 -41.24 -10.09
N LYS A 681 -11.31 -42.56 -10.02
CA LYS A 681 -10.82 -43.39 -8.93
C LYS A 681 -9.33 -43.68 -9.13
N LEU A 682 -8.50 -43.35 -8.13
CA LEU A 682 -7.06 -43.59 -8.20
C LEU A 682 -6.74 -45.05 -7.87
N ALA A 683 -6.00 -45.71 -8.77
CA ALA A 683 -5.46 -47.00 -8.50
C ALA A 683 -4.26 -46.86 -7.54
N THR A 684 -4.42 -47.23 -6.29
CA THR A 684 -3.34 -47.28 -5.30
C THR A 684 -2.50 -48.54 -5.51
N ASN A 685 -1.34 -48.41 -6.15
CA ASN A 685 -0.41 -49.54 -6.32
C ASN A 685 0.14 -49.99 -4.96
N LYS A 686 0.05 -51.27 -4.66
CA LYS A 686 0.52 -51.91 -3.43
C LYS A 686 2.02 -51.79 -3.14
N SER A 687 2.84 -51.28 -4.08
CA SER A 687 4.32 -51.26 -4.00
C SER A 687 4.91 -49.88 -3.83
N GLY A 688 4.13 -48.79 -3.72
CA GLY A 688 4.61 -47.42 -3.53
C GLY A 688 4.40 -46.90 -2.11
N ASP A 689 5.15 -45.89 -1.72
CA ASP A 689 4.91 -45.12 -0.49
C ASP A 689 3.52 -44.46 -0.59
N ALA A 690 2.51 -45.08 0.02
CA ALA A 690 1.11 -44.60 0.02
C ALA A 690 0.93 -43.25 0.72
N SER A 691 2.01 -42.65 1.25
CA SER A 691 1.94 -41.36 1.92
C SER A 691 1.88 -40.18 0.96
N ILE A 692 2.31 -40.36 -0.30
CA ILE A 692 2.31 -39.32 -1.34
C ILE A 692 1.78 -39.95 -2.64
N ILE A 693 0.58 -39.56 -3.04
CA ILE A 693 -0.07 -40.09 -4.27
C ILE A 693 0.01 -38.99 -5.35
N PRO A 694 0.82 -39.15 -6.41
CA PRO A 694 0.85 -38.20 -7.51
C PRO A 694 -0.42 -38.31 -8.36
N TYR A 695 -0.98 -37.20 -8.74
CA TYR A 695 -2.10 -37.08 -9.68
C TYR A 695 -1.76 -36.13 -10.79
N SER A 696 -1.86 -36.55 -12.02
CA SER A 696 -1.62 -35.74 -13.22
C SER A 696 -2.74 -35.94 -14.22
N GLY A 697 -3.06 -34.86 -14.93
CA GLY A 697 -4.04 -34.89 -16.01
C GLY A 697 -3.68 -33.90 -17.12
N GLU A 698 -4.33 -34.10 -18.26
CA GLU A 698 -4.16 -33.24 -19.44
C GLU A 698 -5.50 -32.88 -20.04
N PHE A 699 -5.57 -31.69 -20.59
CA PHE A 699 -6.70 -31.29 -21.44
C PHE A 699 -6.27 -30.34 -22.55
N ALA A 700 -7.00 -30.39 -23.66
CA ALA A 700 -6.78 -29.49 -24.78
C ALA A 700 -7.43 -28.12 -24.47
N VAL A 701 -6.66 -27.05 -24.60
CA VAL A 701 -7.14 -25.69 -24.35
C VAL A 701 -8.02 -25.17 -25.49
N THR A 702 -8.00 -25.83 -26.66
CA THR A 702 -8.78 -25.48 -27.86
C THR A 702 -10.28 -25.35 -27.63
N SER A 703 -10.84 -26.10 -26.68
CA SER A 703 -12.26 -26.06 -26.31
C SER A 703 -12.66 -24.86 -25.46
N LEU A 704 -11.67 -24.13 -24.92
CA LEU A 704 -11.91 -22.99 -24.05
C LEU A 704 -11.81 -21.68 -24.84
N PRO A 705 -12.81 -20.79 -24.80
CA PRO A 705 -12.70 -19.43 -25.32
C PRO A 705 -11.56 -18.64 -24.68
N VAL A 706 -11.05 -17.62 -25.36
CA VAL A 706 -10.08 -16.69 -24.76
C VAL A 706 -10.65 -16.11 -23.44
N GLY A 707 -9.84 -16.13 -22.38
CA GLY A 707 -10.30 -15.65 -21.08
C GLY A 707 -9.53 -16.24 -19.89
N ARG A 708 -10.02 -15.92 -18.69
CA ARG A 708 -9.47 -16.38 -17.41
C ARG A 708 -10.26 -17.54 -16.87
N TYR A 709 -9.55 -18.52 -16.34
CA TYR A 709 -10.11 -19.76 -15.82
C TYR A 709 -9.49 -20.12 -14.49
N VAL A 710 -10.18 -20.95 -13.73
CA VAL A 710 -9.69 -21.59 -12.50
C VAL A 710 -9.76 -23.10 -12.72
N LEU A 711 -8.63 -23.78 -12.54
CA LEU A 711 -8.58 -25.23 -12.42
C LEU A 711 -8.68 -25.56 -10.94
N LYS A 712 -9.70 -26.36 -10.57
CA LYS A 712 -9.92 -26.85 -9.21
C LYS A 712 -9.81 -28.37 -9.20
N ILE A 713 -9.03 -28.89 -8.27
CA ILE A 713 -8.88 -30.33 -8.00
C ILE A 713 -9.39 -30.60 -6.60
N THR A 714 -10.31 -31.56 -6.47
CA THR A 714 -10.85 -32.03 -5.20
C THR A 714 -10.57 -33.51 -5.05
N ALA A 715 -9.82 -33.89 -4.02
CA ALA A 715 -9.64 -35.27 -3.61
C ALA A 715 -10.70 -35.64 -2.58
N VAL A 716 -11.27 -36.83 -2.70
CA VAL A 716 -12.29 -37.40 -1.81
C VAL A 716 -11.78 -38.76 -1.32
N ASP A 717 -11.67 -38.94 -0.02
CA ASP A 717 -11.40 -40.22 0.60
C ASP A 717 -12.75 -40.90 0.91
N HIS A 718 -13.12 -41.89 0.14
CA HIS A 718 -14.39 -42.60 0.30
C HIS A 718 -14.48 -43.50 1.55
N VAL A 719 -13.35 -43.72 2.24
CA VAL A 719 -13.32 -44.47 3.50
C VAL A 719 -13.72 -43.57 4.66
N THR A 720 -13.22 -42.33 4.69
CA THR A 720 -13.45 -41.37 5.78
C THR A 720 -14.44 -40.28 5.43
N ASN A 721 -14.86 -40.16 4.16
CA ASN A 721 -15.59 -39.02 3.59
C ASN A 721 -14.87 -37.68 3.74
N ALA A 722 -13.54 -37.69 3.99
CA ALA A 722 -12.75 -36.49 4.01
C ALA A 722 -12.57 -35.93 2.60
N THR A 723 -12.58 -34.59 2.49
CA THR A 723 -12.38 -33.91 1.22
C THR A 723 -11.28 -32.83 1.36
N ALA A 724 -10.45 -32.73 0.34
CA ALA A 724 -9.47 -31.64 0.24
C ALA A 724 -9.49 -31.06 -1.17
N SER A 725 -9.36 -29.75 -1.31
CA SER A 725 -9.34 -29.11 -2.62
C SER A 725 -8.24 -28.08 -2.75
N GLN A 726 -7.73 -27.95 -3.97
CA GLN A 726 -6.78 -26.93 -4.40
C GLN A 726 -7.24 -26.30 -5.71
N GLN A 727 -6.86 -25.05 -5.94
CA GLN A 727 -7.20 -24.34 -7.16
C GLN A 727 -6.03 -23.50 -7.67
N VAL A 728 -5.98 -23.32 -8.99
CA VAL A 728 -4.98 -22.47 -9.65
C VAL A 728 -5.65 -21.70 -10.79
N LYS A 729 -5.33 -20.40 -10.88
CA LYS A 729 -5.82 -19.52 -11.96
C LYS A 729 -4.91 -19.67 -13.18
N PHE A 730 -5.49 -19.69 -14.38
CA PHE A 730 -4.76 -19.66 -15.65
C PHE A 730 -5.51 -18.84 -16.70
N THR A 731 -4.81 -18.44 -17.75
CA THR A 731 -5.36 -17.60 -18.83
C THR A 731 -5.18 -18.31 -20.17
N VAL A 732 -6.22 -18.29 -21.00
CA VAL A 732 -6.21 -18.74 -22.39
C VAL A 732 -6.18 -17.51 -23.30
N TYR A 733 -5.25 -17.46 -24.28
CA TYR A 733 -5.09 -16.36 -25.25
C TYR A 733 -5.00 -16.84 -26.68
#